data_dbbadfddb8ed5e14e4e2241e6e9f0095
#
_entry.id   dbbadfddb8ed5e14e4e2241e6e9f0095
#
_cell.length_a   1.000
_cell.length_b   1.000
_cell.length_c   1.000
_cell.angle_alpha   90.00
_cell.angle_beta   90.00
_cell.angle_gamma   90.00
#
_symmetry.space_group_name_H-M   'P 1'
#
loop_
_entity.id
_entity.type
_entity.pdbx_description
1 polymer ?
#
loop_
_entity_poly.entity_id
_entity_poly.type
_entity_poly.pdbx_seq_one_letter_code
_entity_poly.pdbx_strand_id
1 'polypeptide(L)'
;MASEDITGSCFVSLSKEITESVRKIIDKSPIKFVRGIKLGTKNGKTEERILVLTTWRLYFLMPKVPTKIEATFNFLEIRSLTSHAEHQVIVDTDKFTYSLWFQSREQLNHVVSHVNFALSRIFNNSVFAPSICHSDSDLSEGSRKYSPSSETSLETQRACGGFSETYAALCDYNGIGCKEEVQWDVDTIYHSQDNREFNLLDFSHLESRDLAVIVASMAYNNWFTKLYVKDLRIGSEVTEQVLHTLSKSSSLEEITLENAGLKSDFPQKMSVALSENPASAIHSLNLAHNSLDNQGVSNLIQQVCRLSKGLRLLNLSKTSLSSKGVVSLSQAICSSDEYSNSLLHLDLSKNPGLLSGEDVSKLYLFLSQPNCLVHLDLSGTDCTVDSLFGALLRGCCADLSYLNLSKNSFSHRKVKDTLPLFHQFINSAFSLTHVSLASMKLPPDVLRSLLTGLVTNPHINELHLDLSGCELRSAGAAVIQELFPRVSSIASLDISDNGLDGDLLSVLPALSRHPSLKHLHLGKNFNIKSRVLDEVLQKLVLLIQEEDCALQSLSLTESRLRSRGTVLVNTLGSNTCLRKVDLSGNSMEDIGAKMLSKALQINTTLRSVTWDRNNTSATGFLDVARALEHNFTLQYMPLPLSDISQAYRSAPGKTEQALTKIQRALLRNNQTQQFSQRQALRLHQGLVTSTAEQVMERLCVRVEQQVCVLRGVGDMEEIQAAKQVLKEARSSRALYPSLCELAHVLSVDGPVRQRLDSLAGELAKAADKELQVIVDSMVSLCRELCPLSSSSAERFTPPLSSVSDRVSIPRSAIRTALMERAAQDIHRALEEVKLSVVSYLTNSIVDQILQELYATHKALTQQVSQLKRMDGTCEDGTGQRSHRNSLEITDEELGTSIDTIAIKKRSSRTRRIRPVSTRL
;
A
#
# COMPACT_ATOMS: atom_id res chain seq x y z
N MET A 1 5.10 -44.72 -62.27
CA MET A 1 4.67 -45.66 -61.23
C MET A 1 3.90 -44.93 -60.21
N ALA A 2 2.69 -45.30 -60.11
CA ALA A 2 1.51 -44.88 -59.41
C ALA A 2 1.70 -43.90 -58.26
N SER A 3 1.08 -42.75 -58.41
CA SER A 3 0.61 -41.89 -57.33
C SER A 3 -0.55 -42.59 -56.61
N GLU A 4 -0.33 -43.12 -55.45
CA GLU A 4 -1.42 -43.59 -54.58
C GLU A 4 -2.18 -42.38 -54.04
N ASP A 5 -3.42 -42.27 -54.52
CA ASP A 5 -4.43 -41.33 -54.04
C ASP A 5 -4.66 -41.53 -52.55
N ILE A 6 -4.27 -40.54 -51.73
CA ILE A 6 -4.63 -40.40 -50.31
C ILE A 6 -5.97 -39.64 -50.23
N THR A 7 -7.01 -40.15 -50.92
CA THR A 7 -8.39 -39.67 -50.81
C THR A 7 -9.27 -40.78 -50.25
N GLY A 8 -9.41 -40.85 -48.92
CA GLY A 8 -10.36 -41.78 -48.31
C GLY A 8 -10.31 -41.95 -46.83
N SER A 9 -9.85 -41.05 -46.01
CA SER A 9 -10.05 -41.16 -44.55
C SER A 9 -10.92 -39.98 -44.06
N CYS A 10 -12.08 -40.36 -43.60
CA CYS A 10 -13.09 -39.47 -43.08
C CYS A 10 -12.56 -38.87 -41.74
N PHE A 11 -12.73 -37.57 -41.54
CA PHE A 11 -12.48 -36.94 -40.22
C PHE A 11 -13.56 -37.39 -39.23
N VAL A 12 -13.20 -37.52 -37.93
CA VAL A 12 -14.13 -37.88 -36.87
C VAL A 12 -15.34 -36.95 -36.85
N SER A 13 -16.52 -37.51 -37.03
CA SER A 13 -17.77 -36.76 -36.81
C SER A 13 -18.07 -36.69 -35.30
N LEU A 14 -18.35 -35.51 -34.80
CA LEU A 14 -18.68 -35.27 -33.40
C LEU A 14 -20.14 -35.69 -33.13
N SER A 15 -20.35 -36.87 -32.60
CA SER A 15 -21.65 -37.29 -32.10
C SER A 15 -22.02 -36.52 -30.80
N LYS A 16 -23.29 -36.49 -30.47
CA LYS A 16 -23.80 -35.88 -29.23
C LYS A 16 -23.11 -36.49 -27.99
N GLU A 17 -22.94 -37.81 -27.98
CA GLU A 17 -22.28 -38.53 -26.87
C GLU A 17 -20.80 -38.17 -26.70
N ILE A 18 -20.07 -38.00 -27.82
CA ILE A 18 -18.68 -37.54 -27.78
C ILE A 18 -18.62 -36.09 -27.24
N THR A 19 -19.50 -35.20 -27.71
CA THR A 19 -19.55 -33.80 -27.29
C THR A 19 -19.85 -33.66 -25.79
N GLU A 20 -20.78 -34.49 -25.26
CA GLU A 20 -21.09 -34.55 -23.82
C GLU A 20 -19.91 -35.11 -23.02
N SER A 21 -19.23 -36.14 -23.53
CA SER A 21 -18.07 -36.72 -22.89
C SER A 21 -16.89 -35.70 -22.84
N VAL A 22 -16.69 -34.93 -23.90
CA VAL A 22 -15.68 -33.81 -23.92
C VAL A 22 -16.02 -32.77 -22.87
N ARG A 23 -17.28 -32.32 -22.78
CA ARG A 23 -17.72 -31.34 -21.76
C ARG A 23 -17.53 -31.85 -20.33
N LYS A 24 -17.71 -33.12 -20.06
CA LYS A 24 -17.48 -33.71 -18.73
C LYS A 24 -16.00 -33.74 -18.34
N ILE A 25 -15.10 -33.90 -19.30
CA ILE A 25 -13.65 -33.96 -19.06
C ILE A 25 -13.06 -32.56 -18.91
N ILE A 26 -13.60 -31.59 -19.68
CA ILE A 26 -13.13 -30.19 -19.69
C ILE A 26 -14.20 -29.31 -19.00
N ASP A 27 -14.52 -29.68 -17.79
CA ASP A 27 -15.62 -29.12 -16.99
C ASP A 27 -15.36 -27.68 -16.49
N LYS A 28 -14.07 -27.34 -16.26
CA LYS A 28 -13.68 -26.07 -15.58
C LYS A 28 -13.33 -24.90 -16.52
N SER A 29 -13.18 -25.14 -17.81
CA SER A 29 -12.72 -24.12 -18.75
C SER A 29 -13.70 -23.94 -19.91
N PRO A 30 -13.99 -22.71 -20.33
CA PRO A 30 -14.88 -22.44 -21.46
C PRO A 30 -14.26 -22.99 -22.74
N ILE A 31 -14.97 -23.94 -23.37
CA ILE A 31 -14.55 -24.53 -24.65
C ILE A 31 -14.81 -23.52 -25.77
N LYS A 32 -13.77 -23.14 -26.52
CA LYS A 32 -13.82 -22.20 -27.65
C LYS A 32 -13.91 -22.89 -29.00
N PHE A 33 -13.36 -24.10 -29.12
CA PHE A 33 -13.34 -24.85 -30.36
C PHE A 33 -13.28 -26.36 -30.10
N VAL A 34 -14.05 -27.13 -30.84
CA VAL A 34 -14.02 -28.59 -30.84
C VAL A 34 -14.20 -29.10 -32.26
N ARG A 35 -13.22 -29.87 -32.78
CA ARG A 35 -13.31 -30.48 -34.11
C ARG A 35 -12.48 -31.75 -34.17
N GLY A 36 -12.85 -32.66 -35.09
CA GLY A 36 -12.03 -33.79 -35.49
C GLY A 36 -10.85 -33.32 -36.35
N ILE A 37 -9.67 -33.79 -36.04
CA ILE A 37 -8.43 -33.53 -36.76
C ILE A 37 -7.66 -34.80 -36.99
N LYS A 38 -6.66 -34.79 -37.90
CA LYS A 38 -5.65 -35.82 -38.00
C LYS A 38 -4.36 -35.31 -37.35
N LEU A 39 -3.78 -36.14 -36.44
CA LEU A 39 -2.54 -35.88 -35.74
C LEU A 39 -1.43 -36.76 -36.32
N GLY A 40 -0.31 -36.17 -36.70
CA GLY A 40 0.88 -36.90 -37.15
C GLY A 40 1.53 -37.65 -35.99
N THR A 41 1.84 -38.91 -36.22
CA THR A 41 2.57 -39.76 -35.29
C THR A 41 4.05 -39.82 -35.66
N LYS A 42 4.90 -40.22 -34.70
CA LYS A 42 6.35 -40.37 -34.90
C LYS A 42 6.74 -41.34 -36.06
N ASN A 43 5.81 -42.21 -36.44
CA ASN A 43 6.01 -43.21 -37.50
C ASN A 43 5.57 -42.71 -38.90
N GLY A 44 5.31 -41.41 -39.06
CA GLY A 44 4.85 -40.82 -40.33
C GLY A 44 3.38 -41.12 -40.69
N LYS A 45 2.63 -41.78 -39.80
CA LYS A 45 1.20 -42.06 -39.98
C LYS A 45 0.37 -40.96 -39.32
N THR A 46 -0.82 -40.75 -39.84
CA THR A 46 -1.78 -39.82 -39.24
C THR A 46 -2.86 -40.59 -38.47
N GLU A 47 -3.19 -40.14 -37.30
CA GLU A 47 -4.26 -40.71 -36.47
C GLU A 47 -5.38 -39.70 -36.19
N GLU A 48 -6.62 -40.21 -36.15
CA GLU A 48 -7.78 -39.33 -35.86
C GLU A 48 -7.85 -38.97 -34.39
N ARG A 49 -8.00 -37.69 -34.11
CA ARG A 49 -8.12 -37.13 -32.75
C ARG A 49 -9.18 -36.04 -32.72
N ILE A 50 -9.63 -35.71 -31.53
CA ILE A 50 -10.49 -34.56 -31.30
C ILE A 50 -9.61 -33.46 -30.71
N LEU A 51 -9.56 -32.31 -31.39
CA LEU A 51 -8.93 -31.11 -30.92
C LEU A 51 -9.93 -30.27 -30.14
N VAL A 52 -9.55 -29.89 -28.92
CA VAL A 52 -10.31 -28.92 -28.11
C VAL A 52 -9.42 -27.75 -27.73
N LEU A 53 -9.91 -26.55 -27.96
CA LEU A 53 -9.30 -25.31 -27.47
C LEU A 53 -10.14 -24.72 -26.36
N THR A 54 -9.50 -24.36 -25.29
CA THR A 54 -10.02 -23.48 -24.26
C THR A 54 -9.40 -22.08 -24.38
N THR A 55 -9.58 -21.22 -23.42
CA THR A 55 -9.04 -19.88 -23.48
C THR A 55 -7.51 -19.86 -23.53
N TRP A 56 -6.83 -20.78 -22.81
CA TRP A 56 -5.38 -20.77 -22.66
C TRP A 56 -4.70 -22.11 -22.98
N ARG A 57 -5.46 -23.15 -23.35
CA ARG A 57 -4.95 -24.54 -23.44
C ARG A 57 -5.53 -25.28 -24.63
N LEU A 58 -4.73 -26.18 -25.16
CA LEU A 58 -5.07 -27.11 -26.21
C LEU A 58 -5.08 -28.52 -25.66
N TYR A 59 -6.07 -29.33 -26.11
CA TYR A 59 -6.22 -30.72 -25.73
C TYR A 59 -6.36 -31.60 -26.98
N PHE A 60 -5.66 -32.72 -26.98
CA PHE A 60 -5.88 -33.85 -27.91
C PHE A 60 -6.61 -34.95 -27.18
N LEU A 61 -7.78 -35.32 -27.67
CA LEU A 61 -8.62 -36.39 -27.09
C LEU A 61 -8.75 -37.53 -28.06
N MET A 62 -8.82 -38.75 -27.49
CA MET A 62 -9.14 -39.94 -28.28
C MET A 62 -10.61 -39.95 -28.68
N PRO A 63 -10.96 -40.34 -29.96
CA PRO A 63 -12.32 -40.31 -30.45
C PRO A 63 -13.08 -41.59 -30.00
N LYS A 64 -13.15 -41.83 -28.69
CA LYS A 64 -13.83 -42.97 -28.03
C LYS A 64 -14.69 -42.48 -26.89
N VAL A 65 -15.77 -43.16 -26.58
CA VAL A 65 -16.63 -42.87 -25.40
C VAL A 65 -16.37 -43.93 -24.34
N PRO A 66 -15.98 -43.54 -23.11
CA PRO A 66 -15.64 -42.19 -22.65
C PRO A 66 -14.34 -41.68 -23.29
N THR A 67 -14.34 -40.42 -23.67
CA THR A 67 -13.15 -39.75 -24.23
C THR A 67 -12.03 -39.67 -23.18
N LYS A 68 -10.78 -39.77 -23.65
CA LYS A 68 -9.60 -39.65 -22.77
C LYS A 68 -8.65 -38.57 -23.34
N ILE A 69 -8.07 -37.76 -22.45
CA ILE A 69 -7.02 -36.82 -22.81
C ILE A 69 -5.73 -37.61 -23.13
N GLU A 70 -5.22 -37.48 -24.33
CA GLU A 70 -3.96 -38.08 -24.76
C GLU A 70 -2.80 -37.10 -24.50
N ALA A 71 -2.98 -35.84 -24.88
CA ALA A 71 -2.00 -34.78 -24.64
C ALA A 71 -2.72 -33.45 -24.42
N THR A 72 -2.07 -32.58 -23.67
CA THR A 72 -2.52 -31.21 -23.45
C THR A 72 -1.33 -30.32 -23.16
N PHE A 73 -1.37 -29.10 -23.63
CA PHE A 73 -0.39 -28.07 -23.33
C PHE A 73 -1.02 -26.68 -23.30
N ASN A 74 -0.44 -25.79 -22.51
CA ASN A 74 -0.82 -24.37 -22.46
C ASN A 74 -0.24 -23.63 -23.67
N PHE A 75 -0.88 -22.55 -24.12
CA PHE A 75 -0.37 -21.76 -25.24
C PHE A 75 1.00 -21.13 -24.95
N LEU A 76 1.36 -20.91 -23.68
CA LEU A 76 2.69 -20.45 -23.26
C LEU A 76 3.81 -21.45 -23.52
N GLU A 77 3.50 -22.75 -23.74
CA GLU A 77 4.46 -23.77 -24.13
C GLU A 77 4.80 -23.74 -25.64
N ILE A 78 4.06 -22.94 -26.45
CA ILE A 78 4.24 -22.84 -27.90
C ILE A 78 5.46 -21.96 -28.18
N ARG A 79 6.45 -22.52 -28.91
CA ARG A 79 7.62 -21.80 -29.41
C ARG A 79 7.41 -21.21 -30.78
N SER A 80 6.77 -21.98 -31.65
CA SER A 80 6.40 -21.54 -32.97
C SER A 80 5.15 -22.22 -33.47
N LEU A 81 4.43 -21.53 -34.36
CA LEU A 81 3.24 -22.04 -35.00
C LEU A 81 3.31 -21.67 -36.46
N THR A 82 3.39 -22.71 -37.34
CA THR A 82 3.57 -22.52 -38.78
C THR A 82 2.41 -23.18 -39.53
N SER A 83 1.74 -22.44 -40.41
CA SER A 83 0.69 -22.97 -41.27
C SER A 83 1.21 -23.31 -42.64
N HIS A 84 0.74 -24.42 -43.22
CA HIS A 84 1.11 -24.92 -44.54
C HIS A 84 -0.10 -24.99 -45.50
N ALA A 85 0.18 -25.09 -46.78
CA ALA A 85 -0.85 -25.00 -47.83
C ALA A 85 -1.90 -26.12 -47.81
N GLU A 86 -1.58 -27.30 -47.30
CA GLU A 86 -2.45 -28.48 -47.27
C GLU A 86 -3.35 -28.57 -46.00
N HIS A 87 -3.86 -27.46 -45.52
CA HIS A 87 -4.63 -27.39 -44.25
C HIS A 87 -3.87 -27.96 -43.03
N GLN A 88 -2.52 -27.94 -43.10
CA GLN A 88 -1.65 -28.41 -42.06
C GLN A 88 -1.13 -27.26 -41.18
N VAL A 89 -1.08 -27.49 -39.87
CA VAL A 89 -0.39 -26.63 -38.91
C VAL A 89 0.65 -27.44 -38.15
N ILE A 90 1.84 -26.91 -38.05
CA ILE A 90 2.90 -27.43 -37.18
C ILE A 90 2.97 -26.56 -35.96
N VAL A 91 2.76 -27.16 -34.80
CA VAL A 91 2.87 -26.53 -33.47
C VAL A 91 4.11 -27.10 -32.82
N ASP A 92 5.13 -26.25 -32.64
CA ASP A 92 6.33 -26.55 -31.91
C ASP A 92 6.22 -26.08 -30.47
N THR A 93 6.37 -27.02 -29.55
CA THR A 93 6.31 -26.75 -28.11
C THR A 93 7.65 -27.02 -27.45
N ASP A 94 7.80 -26.68 -26.16
CA ASP A 94 9.03 -26.98 -25.42
C ASP A 94 9.41 -28.44 -25.38
N LYS A 95 8.45 -29.35 -25.53
CA LYS A 95 8.66 -30.79 -25.38
C LYS A 95 8.52 -31.59 -26.70
N PHE A 96 7.57 -31.19 -27.54
CA PHE A 96 7.17 -31.95 -28.71
C PHE A 96 6.78 -31.03 -29.87
N THR A 97 6.94 -31.53 -31.09
CA THR A 97 6.40 -30.93 -32.31
C THR A 97 5.17 -31.72 -32.74
N TYR A 98 4.05 -31.01 -32.93
CA TYR A 98 2.78 -31.61 -33.36
C TYR A 98 2.43 -31.16 -34.77
N SER A 99 2.10 -32.11 -35.66
CA SER A 99 1.59 -31.84 -37.00
C SER A 99 0.10 -32.15 -37.05
N LEU A 100 -0.69 -31.12 -37.35
CA LEU A 100 -2.16 -31.14 -37.30
C LEU A 100 -2.71 -30.90 -38.71
N TRP A 101 -3.63 -31.75 -39.18
CA TRP A 101 -4.37 -31.56 -40.42
C TRP A 101 -5.83 -31.28 -40.13
N PHE A 102 -6.38 -30.27 -40.76
CA PHE A 102 -7.76 -29.81 -40.59
C PHE A 102 -8.61 -30.15 -41.82
N GLN A 103 -9.91 -30.25 -41.63
CA GLN A 103 -10.86 -30.52 -42.71
C GLN A 103 -10.99 -29.35 -43.70
N SER A 104 -10.84 -28.11 -43.17
CA SER A 104 -10.94 -26.91 -43.97
C SER A 104 -9.97 -25.83 -43.52
N ARG A 105 -9.62 -24.91 -44.44
CA ARG A 105 -8.77 -23.77 -44.13
C ARG A 105 -9.40 -22.81 -43.11
N GLU A 106 -10.73 -22.74 -43.08
CA GLU A 106 -11.44 -21.94 -42.05
C GLU A 106 -11.20 -22.45 -40.64
N GLN A 107 -11.23 -23.77 -40.45
CA GLN A 107 -10.93 -24.38 -39.16
C GLN A 107 -9.48 -24.14 -38.75
N LEU A 108 -8.55 -24.27 -39.68
CA LEU A 108 -7.14 -23.96 -39.48
C LEU A 108 -6.95 -22.50 -39.08
N ASN A 109 -7.51 -21.58 -39.85
CA ASN A 109 -7.41 -20.14 -39.55
C ASN A 109 -8.01 -19.78 -38.21
N HIS A 110 -9.13 -20.41 -37.81
CA HIS A 110 -9.75 -20.17 -36.49
C HIS A 110 -8.79 -20.58 -35.35
N VAL A 111 -8.14 -21.73 -35.47
CA VAL A 111 -7.17 -22.20 -34.45
C VAL A 111 -5.97 -21.27 -34.39
N VAL A 112 -5.36 -20.94 -35.53
CA VAL A 112 -4.20 -20.03 -35.59
C VAL A 112 -4.55 -18.64 -35.05
N SER A 113 -5.68 -18.09 -35.47
CA SER A 113 -6.15 -16.79 -35.00
C SER A 113 -6.44 -16.79 -33.50
N HIS A 114 -7.04 -17.85 -32.98
CA HIS A 114 -7.32 -17.96 -31.53
C HIS A 114 -6.04 -18.01 -30.70
N VAL A 115 -5.08 -18.84 -31.10
CA VAL A 115 -3.78 -18.94 -30.41
C VAL A 115 -3.01 -17.62 -30.51
N ASN A 116 -2.97 -17.02 -31.71
CA ASN A 116 -2.31 -15.73 -31.91
C ASN A 116 -2.92 -14.61 -31.07
N PHE A 117 -4.25 -14.54 -31.06
CA PHE A 117 -4.98 -13.59 -30.24
C PHE A 117 -4.68 -13.77 -28.73
N ALA A 118 -4.68 -15.02 -28.24
CA ALA A 118 -4.37 -15.31 -26.85
C ALA A 118 -2.92 -14.90 -26.49
N LEU A 119 -1.95 -15.23 -27.34
CA LEU A 119 -0.55 -14.90 -27.11
C LEU A 119 -0.27 -13.38 -27.22
N SER A 120 -0.91 -12.70 -28.17
CA SER A 120 -0.75 -11.24 -28.31
C SER A 120 -1.27 -10.48 -27.09
N ARG A 121 -2.26 -11.03 -26.39
CA ARG A 121 -2.77 -10.45 -25.15
C ARG A 121 -1.80 -10.55 -23.98
N ILE A 122 -0.95 -11.57 -23.98
CA ILE A 122 0.04 -11.80 -22.91
C ILE A 122 1.31 -11.00 -23.20
N PHE A 123 1.82 -11.09 -24.42
CA PHE A 123 3.13 -10.56 -24.75
C PHE A 123 3.16 -9.11 -25.24
N ASN A 124 2.05 -8.43 -25.44
CA ASN A 124 1.92 -6.99 -25.71
C ASN A 124 3.10 -6.35 -26.47
N ASN A 125 3.37 -6.83 -27.69
CA ASN A 125 4.51 -6.40 -28.53
C ASN A 125 5.91 -6.67 -27.95
N SER A 126 6.03 -7.61 -27.03
CA SER A 126 7.32 -8.03 -26.49
C SER A 126 8.16 -8.73 -27.56
N VAL A 127 9.49 -8.45 -27.56
CA VAL A 127 10.46 -9.20 -28.37
C VAL A 127 10.53 -10.71 -28.02
N PHE A 128 9.96 -11.09 -26.88
CA PHE A 128 9.88 -12.47 -26.40
C PHE A 128 8.64 -13.23 -26.88
N ALA A 129 7.77 -12.59 -27.68
CA ALA A 129 6.60 -13.25 -28.24
C ALA A 129 6.98 -14.42 -29.14
N PRO A 130 6.26 -15.56 -29.10
CA PRO A 130 6.50 -16.68 -30.00
C PRO A 130 6.38 -16.29 -31.47
N SER A 131 7.19 -16.88 -32.33
CA SER A 131 7.12 -16.66 -33.77
C SER A 131 5.91 -17.38 -34.36
N ILE A 132 4.92 -16.63 -34.85
CA ILE A 132 3.76 -17.13 -35.55
C ILE A 132 3.89 -16.76 -37.05
N CYS A 133 4.33 -17.70 -37.86
CA CYS A 133 4.57 -17.52 -39.28
C CYS A 133 3.38 -18.08 -40.09
N HIS A 134 2.85 -17.27 -40.98
CA HIS A 134 2.06 -17.76 -42.12
C HIS A 134 3.04 -18.10 -43.23
N SER A 135 2.96 -19.31 -43.81
CA SER A 135 3.81 -19.67 -44.96
C SER A 135 3.51 -18.74 -46.13
N ASP A 136 4.52 -18.00 -46.60
CA ASP A 136 4.47 -17.19 -47.82
C ASP A 136 4.29 -18.07 -49.05
N SER A 137 3.07 -18.32 -49.45
CA SER A 137 2.77 -18.85 -50.82
C SER A 137 1.54 -18.26 -51.49
N ASP A 138 1.11 -17.06 -51.05
CA ASP A 138 0.08 -16.30 -51.77
C ASP A 138 0.43 -14.81 -51.80
N LEU A 139 1.46 -14.45 -52.59
CA LEU A 139 1.56 -13.18 -53.25
C LEU A 139 0.57 -13.15 -54.41
N SER A 140 -0.71 -13.19 -54.18
CA SER A 140 -1.72 -12.77 -55.17
C SER A 140 -2.37 -11.51 -54.62
N GLU A 141 -2.16 -10.45 -55.39
CA GLU A 141 -2.78 -9.15 -55.29
C GLU A 141 -4.30 -9.30 -55.13
N GLY A 142 -4.85 -8.86 -54.00
CA GLY A 142 -6.28 -8.71 -53.95
C GLY A 142 -6.96 -8.72 -52.60
N SER A 143 -6.27 -8.76 -51.48
CA SER A 143 -6.92 -8.61 -50.19
C SER A 143 -6.40 -7.40 -49.44
N ARG A 144 -7.06 -6.28 -49.74
CA ARG A 144 -6.87 -5.03 -49.03
C ARG A 144 -7.17 -5.20 -47.52
N LYS A 145 -6.17 -4.90 -46.72
CA LYS A 145 -6.27 -4.18 -45.48
C LYS A 145 -7.38 -4.59 -44.52
N TYR A 146 -7.09 -5.55 -43.68
CA TYR A 146 -7.43 -5.35 -42.27
C TYR A 146 -6.20 -4.73 -41.60
N SER A 147 -6.13 -3.42 -41.70
CA SER A 147 -5.19 -2.60 -40.96
C SER A 147 -5.60 -2.69 -39.48
N PRO A 148 -4.66 -2.90 -38.55
CA PRO A 148 -4.92 -2.83 -37.10
C PRO A 148 -5.07 -1.39 -36.62
N SER A 149 -5.60 -0.48 -37.47
CA SER A 149 -5.74 0.95 -37.12
C SER A 149 -7.02 1.29 -36.36
N SER A 150 -7.92 0.32 -36.11
CA SER A 150 -9.09 0.51 -35.24
C SER A 150 -9.00 -0.19 -33.90
N GLU A 151 -7.99 -1.06 -33.68
CA GLU A 151 -7.80 -1.75 -32.40
C GLU A 151 -6.85 -1.01 -31.43
N THR A 152 -6.04 -0.07 -31.91
CA THR A 152 -5.18 0.76 -31.06
C THR A 152 -5.95 1.70 -30.13
N SER A 153 -7.24 1.95 -30.39
CA SER A 153 -8.11 2.68 -29.46
C SER A 153 -8.77 1.78 -28.39
N LEU A 154 -8.77 0.45 -28.60
CA LEU A 154 -9.29 -0.52 -27.62
C LEU A 154 -8.22 -1.03 -26.65
N GLU A 155 -6.94 -0.93 -27.00
CA GLU A 155 -5.82 -1.33 -26.11
C GLU A 155 -5.68 -0.40 -24.91
N THR A 156 -6.10 0.86 -25.01
CA THR A 156 -6.12 1.82 -23.89
C THR A 156 -7.21 1.53 -22.85
N GLN A 157 -8.10 0.57 -23.09
CA GLN A 157 -9.23 0.26 -22.21
C GLN A 157 -9.03 -1.01 -21.35
N ARG A 158 -7.94 -1.74 -21.50
CA ARG A 158 -7.72 -2.93 -20.64
C ARG A 158 -7.30 -2.52 -19.24
N ALA A 159 -8.02 -3.03 -18.24
CA ALA A 159 -7.66 -2.79 -16.84
C ALA A 159 -6.22 -3.22 -16.57
N CYS A 160 -5.42 -2.29 -16.03
CA CYS A 160 -4.01 -2.50 -15.69
C CYS A 160 -3.20 -3.24 -16.76
N GLY A 161 -3.39 -2.88 -18.05
CA GLY A 161 -2.63 -3.46 -19.15
C GLY A 161 -2.92 -4.93 -19.43
N GLY A 162 -4.05 -5.47 -18.98
CA GLY A 162 -4.44 -6.87 -19.18
C GLY A 162 -3.77 -7.85 -18.20
N PHE A 163 -3.36 -7.38 -17.04
CA PHE A 163 -2.75 -8.21 -15.99
C PHE A 163 -3.58 -9.44 -15.64
N SER A 164 -4.90 -9.29 -15.44
CA SER A 164 -5.81 -10.38 -15.07
C SER A 164 -5.87 -11.51 -16.09
N GLU A 165 -5.76 -11.19 -17.38
CA GLU A 165 -5.71 -12.19 -18.45
C GLU A 165 -4.39 -12.98 -18.41
N THR A 166 -3.27 -12.28 -18.25
CA THR A 166 -1.94 -12.91 -18.11
C THR A 166 -1.87 -13.78 -16.86
N TYR A 167 -2.42 -13.31 -15.76
CA TYR A 167 -2.52 -14.07 -14.51
C TYR A 167 -3.33 -15.35 -14.68
N ALA A 168 -4.50 -15.28 -15.34
CA ALA A 168 -5.34 -16.46 -15.64
C ALA A 168 -4.61 -17.48 -16.53
N ALA A 169 -3.87 -17.01 -17.55
CA ALA A 169 -3.07 -17.86 -18.42
C ALA A 169 -1.95 -18.59 -17.66
N LEU A 170 -1.26 -17.89 -16.77
CA LEU A 170 -0.20 -18.45 -15.94
C LEU A 170 -0.73 -19.39 -14.85
N CYS A 171 -1.90 -19.12 -14.29
CA CYS A 171 -2.58 -20.04 -13.38
C CYS A 171 -2.91 -21.38 -14.10
N ASP A 172 -3.47 -21.31 -15.32
CA ASP A 172 -3.74 -22.49 -16.13
C ASP A 172 -2.43 -23.23 -16.50
N TYR A 173 -1.37 -22.50 -16.86
CA TYR A 173 -0.06 -23.09 -17.17
C TYR A 173 0.50 -23.87 -15.98
N ASN A 174 0.42 -23.33 -14.76
CA ASN A 174 0.95 -23.93 -13.55
C ASN A 174 -0.04 -24.95 -12.90
N GLY A 175 -1.25 -25.11 -13.46
CA GLY A 175 -2.28 -26.01 -12.92
C GLY A 175 -2.79 -25.59 -11.53
N ILE A 176 -2.80 -24.30 -11.23
CA ILE A 176 -3.33 -23.73 -9.99
C ILE A 176 -4.67 -23.01 -10.24
N GLY A 177 -5.51 -22.95 -9.21
CA GLY A 177 -6.77 -22.20 -9.29
C GLY A 177 -6.52 -20.70 -9.36
N CYS A 178 -7.11 -20.06 -10.35
CA CYS A 178 -7.08 -18.59 -10.46
C CYS A 178 -7.85 -17.98 -9.27
N LYS A 179 -7.25 -17.01 -8.60
CA LYS A 179 -7.87 -16.30 -7.47
C LYS A 179 -8.64 -15.10 -7.98
N GLU A 180 -9.97 -15.14 -7.89
CA GLU A 180 -10.84 -14.05 -8.34
C GLU A 180 -10.55 -12.74 -7.61
N GLU A 181 -10.14 -12.80 -6.34
CA GLU A 181 -9.77 -11.63 -5.55
C GLU A 181 -8.58 -10.85 -6.14
N VAL A 182 -7.58 -11.56 -6.70
CA VAL A 182 -6.42 -10.93 -7.34
C VAL A 182 -6.86 -10.18 -8.61
N GLN A 183 -7.68 -10.82 -9.44
CA GLN A 183 -8.20 -10.21 -10.67
C GLN A 183 -9.09 -9.01 -10.33
N TRP A 184 -9.98 -9.16 -9.37
CA TRP A 184 -10.88 -8.10 -8.97
C TRP A 184 -10.13 -6.89 -8.37
N ASP A 185 -9.15 -7.12 -7.50
CA ASP A 185 -8.33 -6.07 -6.90
C ASP A 185 -7.59 -5.28 -8.00
N VAL A 186 -6.98 -5.98 -8.96
CA VAL A 186 -6.23 -5.34 -10.03
C VAL A 186 -7.17 -4.60 -10.98
N ASP A 187 -8.23 -5.24 -11.46
CA ASP A 187 -9.12 -4.66 -12.47
C ASP A 187 -9.98 -3.51 -11.92
N THR A 188 -10.29 -3.54 -10.62
CA THR A 188 -11.17 -2.54 -10.01
C THR A 188 -10.40 -1.49 -9.23
N ILE A 189 -9.53 -1.92 -8.29
CA ILE A 189 -8.88 -1.00 -7.34
C ILE A 189 -7.65 -0.34 -7.95
N TYR A 190 -6.69 -1.15 -8.38
CA TYR A 190 -5.48 -0.62 -9.00
C TYR A 190 -5.77 0.20 -10.25
N HIS A 191 -6.68 -0.30 -11.09
CA HIS A 191 -7.07 0.39 -12.31
C HIS A 191 -7.79 1.72 -12.03
N SER A 192 -8.75 1.73 -11.11
CA SER A 192 -9.52 2.95 -10.80
C SER A 192 -8.70 4.07 -10.14
N GLN A 193 -7.59 3.72 -9.49
CA GLN A 193 -6.66 4.65 -8.84
C GLN A 193 -5.50 5.05 -9.74
N ASP A 194 -5.44 4.54 -10.97
CA ASP A 194 -4.26 4.62 -11.86
C ASP A 194 -2.96 4.21 -11.14
N ASN A 195 -3.05 3.18 -10.30
CA ASN A 195 -1.93 2.75 -9.48
C ASN A 195 -0.93 1.96 -10.32
N ARG A 196 0.29 2.47 -10.42
CA ARG A 196 1.42 1.86 -11.15
C ARG A 196 2.34 1.04 -10.25
N GLU A 197 2.13 1.08 -8.94
CA GLU A 197 2.87 0.31 -7.95
C GLU A 197 2.10 -0.97 -7.59
N PHE A 198 2.71 -2.13 -7.87
CA PHE A 198 2.17 -3.41 -7.43
C PHE A 198 2.69 -3.74 -6.04
N ASN A 199 1.79 -3.72 -5.06
CA ASN A 199 2.12 -4.01 -3.67
C ASN A 199 1.79 -5.46 -3.30
N LEU A 200 2.81 -6.30 -3.13
CA LEU A 200 2.64 -7.72 -2.83
C LEU A 200 2.03 -7.98 -1.43
N LEU A 201 2.11 -7.00 -0.53
CA LEU A 201 1.48 -7.09 0.80
C LEU A 201 -0.04 -7.19 0.75
N ASP A 202 -0.66 -6.67 -0.31
CA ASP A 202 -2.11 -6.77 -0.49
C ASP A 202 -2.56 -8.24 -0.60
N PHE A 203 -1.67 -9.10 -1.07
CA PHE A 203 -1.88 -10.53 -1.29
C PHE A 203 -1.09 -11.42 -0.31
N SER A 204 -0.56 -10.85 0.79
CA SER A 204 0.30 -11.56 1.76
C SER A 204 -0.35 -12.74 2.47
N HIS A 205 -1.65 -12.89 2.38
CA HIS A 205 -2.44 -14.01 2.91
C HIS A 205 -2.43 -15.23 2.00
N LEU A 206 -2.00 -15.08 0.74
CA LEU A 206 -1.91 -16.16 -0.22
C LEU A 206 -0.65 -17.02 -0.02
N GLU A 207 -0.67 -18.22 -0.55
CA GLU A 207 0.48 -19.12 -0.51
C GLU A 207 1.64 -18.63 -1.40
N SER A 208 2.85 -19.06 -1.09
CA SER A 208 4.07 -18.68 -1.85
C SER A 208 3.94 -18.97 -3.35
N ARG A 209 3.30 -20.09 -3.71
CA ARG A 209 3.07 -20.47 -5.10
C ARG A 209 2.11 -19.52 -5.82
N ASP A 210 1.05 -19.09 -5.17
CA ASP A 210 0.11 -18.09 -5.73
C ASP A 210 0.81 -16.74 -5.93
N LEU A 211 1.59 -16.30 -4.92
CA LEU A 211 2.39 -15.07 -5.01
C LEU A 211 3.41 -15.12 -6.14
N ALA A 212 4.04 -16.28 -6.37
CA ALA A 212 4.98 -16.47 -7.46
C ALA A 212 4.32 -16.24 -8.83
N VAL A 213 3.12 -16.79 -9.04
CA VAL A 213 2.38 -16.59 -10.30
C VAL A 213 1.92 -15.14 -10.46
N ILE A 214 1.53 -14.47 -9.38
CA ILE A 214 1.21 -13.03 -9.40
C ILE A 214 2.41 -12.22 -9.89
N VAL A 215 3.59 -12.47 -9.33
CA VAL A 215 4.82 -11.76 -9.75
C VAL A 215 5.19 -12.10 -11.19
N ALA A 216 5.08 -13.37 -11.60
CA ALA A 216 5.34 -13.79 -12.97
C ALA A 216 4.45 -13.06 -14.00
N SER A 217 3.23 -12.71 -13.61
CA SER A 217 2.28 -11.98 -14.47
C SER A 217 2.72 -10.56 -14.79
N MET A 218 3.69 -10.01 -14.05
CA MET A 218 4.26 -8.69 -14.31
C MET A 218 5.34 -8.70 -15.39
N ALA A 219 5.90 -9.87 -15.74
CA ALA A 219 7.07 -9.96 -16.61
C ALA A 219 6.87 -9.29 -17.99
N TYR A 220 5.67 -9.36 -18.53
CA TYR A 220 5.32 -8.79 -19.84
C TYR A 220 4.27 -7.68 -19.75
N ASN A 221 3.90 -7.29 -18.54
CA ASN A 221 2.90 -6.24 -18.30
C ASN A 221 3.54 -4.85 -18.43
N ASN A 222 2.87 -3.94 -19.15
CA ASN A 222 3.37 -2.58 -19.39
C ASN A 222 2.69 -1.52 -18.49
N TRP A 223 1.75 -1.91 -17.67
CA TRP A 223 1.05 -1.00 -16.77
C TRP A 223 1.84 -0.74 -15.48
N PHE A 224 2.31 -1.82 -14.81
CA PHE A 224 3.02 -1.70 -13.57
C PHE A 224 4.48 -1.31 -13.80
N THR A 225 4.88 -0.19 -13.19
CA THR A 225 6.25 0.33 -13.23
C THR A 225 7.01 0.09 -11.93
N LYS A 226 6.31 -0.30 -10.86
CA LYS A 226 6.89 -0.49 -9.52
C LYS A 226 6.45 -1.80 -8.90
N LEU A 227 7.42 -2.54 -8.34
CA LEU A 227 7.16 -3.70 -7.49
C LEU A 227 7.55 -3.37 -6.05
N TYR A 228 6.59 -3.49 -5.14
CA TYR A 228 6.79 -3.15 -3.73
C TYR A 228 6.56 -4.36 -2.82
N VAL A 229 7.61 -4.74 -2.06
CA VAL A 229 7.60 -5.79 -1.05
C VAL A 229 8.35 -5.27 0.17
N LYS A 230 7.64 -5.06 1.27
CA LYS A 230 8.24 -4.59 2.53
C LYS A 230 7.70 -5.41 3.70
N ASP A 231 8.61 -5.86 4.59
CA ASP A 231 8.27 -6.63 5.79
C ASP A 231 7.46 -7.92 5.48
N LEU A 232 7.66 -8.50 4.30
CA LEU A 232 7.05 -9.75 3.86
C LEU A 232 8.17 -10.69 3.38
N ARG A 233 8.40 -11.77 4.12
CA ARG A 233 9.36 -12.79 3.69
C ARG A 233 8.84 -13.54 2.47
N ILE A 234 9.55 -13.41 1.36
CA ILE A 234 9.24 -14.11 0.12
C ILE A 234 10.06 -15.42 0.04
N GLY A 235 9.40 -16.48 -0.39
CA GLY A 235 10.05 -17.78 -0.61
C GLY A 235 10.93 -17.79 -1.87
N SER A 236 11.66 -18.90 -2.06
CA SER A 236 12.51 -19.08 -3.25
C SER A 236 11.71 -19.01 -4.56
N GLU A 237 10.51 -19.57 -4.59
CA GLU A 237 9.63 -19.53 -5.76
C GLU A 237 9.30 -18.09 -6.20
N VAL A 238 8.90 -17.25 -5.25
CA VAL A 238 8.62 -15.83 -5.51
C VAL A 238 9.89 -15.10 -5.93
N THR A 239 11.01 -15.35 -5.26
CA THR A 239 12.31 -14.75 -5.58
C THR A 239 12.76 -15.07 -7.03
N GLU A 240 12.58 -16.32 -7.47
CA GLU A 240 12.87 -16.73 -8.84
C GLU A 240 11.98 -16.01 -9.86
N GLN A 241 10.69 -15.81 -9.55
CA GLN A 241 9.80 -15.06 -10.42
C GLN A 241 10.11 -13.56 -10.44
N VAL A 242 10.59 -12.97 -9.34
CA VAL A 242 11.11 -11.60 -9.33
C VAL A 242 12.30 -11.49 -10.29
N LEU A 243 13.26 -12.42 -10.24
CA LEU A 243 14.42 -12.44 -11.14
C LEU A 243 13.98 -12.65 -12.60
N HIS A 244 13.02 -13.53 -12.85
CA HIS A 244 12.44 -13.72 -14.17
C HIS A 244 11.80 -12.44 -14.69
N THR A 245 11.00 -11.76 -13.86
CA THR A 245 10.36 -10.48 -14.21
C THR A 245 11.42 -9.43 -14.58
N LEU A 246 12.49 -9.32 -13.81
CA LEU A 246 13.61 -8.42 -14.11
C LEU A 246 14.31 -8.75 -15.44
N SER A 247 14.40 -10.03 -15.79
CA SER A 247 15.02 -10.45 -17.04
C SER A 247 14.13 -10.22 -18.28
N LYS A 248 12.85 -9.88 -18.11
CA LYS A 248 11.89 -9.74 -19.22
C LYS A 248 11.21 -8.38 -19.29
N SER A 249 10.91 -7.75 -18.16
CA SER A 249 10.16 -6.49 -18.13
C SER A 249 10.96 -5.32 -18.69
N SER A 250 10.33 -4.58 -19.60
CA SER A 250 10.82 -3.28 -20.11
C SER A 250 10.14 -2.08 -19.45
N SER A 251 9.13 -2.31 -18.63
CA SER A 251 8.32 -1.26 -17.99
C SER A 251 8.61 -1.08 -16.50
N LEU A 252 9.22 -2.07 -15.85
CA LEU A 252 9.52 -2.00 -14.43
C LEU A 252 10.68 -1.02 -14.19
N GLU A 253 10.40 0.06 -13.44
CA GLU A 253 11.31 1.17 -13.15
C GLU A 253 11.86 1.13 -11.73
N GLU A 254 11.04 0.72 -10.77
CA GLU A 254 11.38 0.73 -9.35
C GLU A 254 11.12 -0.64 -8.72
N ILE A 255 12.06 -1.11 -7.92
CA ILE A 255 11.91 -2.34 -7.13
C ILE A 255 12.26 -2.08 -5.67
N THR A 256 11.33 -2.41 -4.80
CA THR A 256 11.49 -2.37 -3.34
C THR A 256 11.30 -3.78 -2.79
N LEU A 257 12.36 -4.36 -2.25
CA LEU A 257 12.39 -5.66 -1.58
C LEU A 257 12.95 -5.51 -0.16
N GLU A 258 12.37 -4.59 0.62
CA GLU A 258 12.83 -4.24 1.97
C GLU A 258 12.40 -5.30 2.98
N ASN A 259 13.36 -5.87 3.74
CA ASN A 259 13.10 -6.93 4.72
C ASN A 259 12.30 -8.11 4.14
N ALA A 260 12.66 -8.48 2.90
CA ALA A 260 11.96 -9.51 2.14
C ALA A 260 12.52 -10.94 2.38
N GLY A 261 13.55 -11.07 3.20
CA GLY A 261 14.21 -12.35 3.48
C GLY A 261 15.02 -12.88 2.31
N LEU A 262 15.61 -11.97 1.53
CA LEU A 262 16.47 -12.32 0.40
C LEU A 262 17.72 -13.07 0.85
N LYS A 263 18.17 -14.04 0.04
CA LYS A 263 19.45 -14.71 0.24
C LYS A 263 20.62 -13.80 -0.12
N SER A 264 21.78 -14.02 0.47
CA SER A 264 22.97 -13.20 0.26
C SER A 264 23.41 -13.10 -1.21
N ASP A 265 23.16 -14.13 -2.00
CA ASP A 265 23.51 -14.22 -3.44
C ASP A 265 22.50 -13.53 -4.38
N PHE A 266 21.42 -12.98 -3.83
CA PHE A 266 20.36 -12.34 -4.64
C PHE A 266 20.88 -11.20 -5.52
N PRO A 267 21.74 -10.27 -5.06
CA PRO A 267 22.24 -9.19 -5.92
C PRO A 267 23.03 -9.73 -7.13
N GLN A 268 23.79 -10.81 -6.94
CA GLN A 268 24.50 -11.46 -8.06
C GLN A 268 23.52 -12.04 -9.08
N LYS A 269 22.48 -12.73 -8.63
CA LYS A 269 21.43 -13.26 -9.50
C LYS A 269 20.66 -12.15 -10.22
N MET A 270 20.39 -11.07 -9.52
CA MET A 270 19.75 -9.87 -10.09
C MET A 270 20.62 -9.22 -11.17
N SER A 271 21.93 -9.12 -10.94
CA SER A 271 22.89 -8.66 -11.94
C SER A 271 22.85 -9.49 -13.22
N VAL A 272 22.79 -10.82 -13.10
CA VAL A 272 22.66 -11.73 -14.24
C VAL A 272 21.32 -11.52 -14.96
N ALA A 273 20.21 -11.47 -14.22
CA ALA A 273 18.88 -11.24 -14.80
C ALA A 273 18.81 -9.92 -15.59
N LEU A 274 19.37 -8.83 -15.05
CA LEU A 274 19.43 -7.55 -15.77
C LEU A 274 20.38 -7.57 -16.96
N SER A 275 21.42 -8.38 -16.96
CA SER A 275 22.32 -8.54 -18.11
C SER A 275 21.63 -9.21 -19.33
N GLU A 276 20.59 -10.01 -19.07
CA GLU A 276 19.75 -10.64 -20.10
C GLU A 276 18.70 -9.67 -20.67
N ASN A 277 18.47 -8.52 -20.03
CA ASN A 277 17.44 -7.56 -20.39
C ASN A 277 18.01 -6.16 -20.70
N PRO A 278 18.53 -5.93 -21.90
CA PRO A 278 19.06 -4.61 -22.27
C PRO A 278 18.00 -3.52 -22.36
N ALA A 279 16.72 -3.90 -22.45
CA ALA A 279 15.58 -2.97 -22.48
C ALA A 279 15.04 -2.62 -21.08
N SER A 280 15.70 -3.06 -20.01
CA SER A 280 15.29 -2.77 -18.65
C SER A 280 15.25 -1.27 -18.37
N ALA A 281 14.15 -0.81 -17.79
CA ALA A 281 13.92 0.58 -17.37
C ALA A 281 14.25 0.83 -15.88
N ILE A 282 14.84 -0.14 -15.18
CA ILE A 282 15.15 -0.06 -13.75
C ILE A 282 16.09 1.12 -13.48
N HIS A 283 15.68 1.99 -12.56
CA HIS A 283 16.47 3.12 -12.09
C HIS A 283 16.39 3.33 -10.56
N SER A 284 15.58 2.54 -9.86
CA SER A 284 15.37 2.66 -8.41
C SER A 284 15.43 1.30 -7.73
N LEU A 285 16.38 1.13 -6.80
CA LEU A 285 16.65 -0.10 -6.07
C LEU A 285 16.58 0.10 -4.57
N ASN A 286 15.65 -0.55 -3.89
CA ASN A 286 15.62 -0.65 -2.44
C ASN A 286 15.71 -2.13 -2.03
N LEU A 287 16.90 -2.52 -1.54
CA LEU A 287 17.20 -3.87 -1.03
C LEU A 287 17.47 -3.86 0.48
N ALA A 288 17.03 -2.83 1.17
CA ALA A 288 17.28 -2.61 2.60
C ALA A 288 16.83 -3.77 3.48
N HIS A 289 17.49 -3.92 4.62
CA HIS A 289 17.15 -4.91 5.63
C HIS A 289 17.25 -6.38 5.17
N ASN A 290 18.11 -6.68 4.22
CA ASN A 290 18.48 -8.02 3.79
C ASN A 290 20.00 -8.20 3.93
N SER A 291 20.45 -9.36 4.40
CA SER A 291 21.90 -9.65 4.47
C SER A 291 22.42 -10.05 3.12
N LEU A 292 23.17 -9.17 2.46
CA LEU A 292 23.60 -9.30 1.07
C LEU A 292 25.13 -9.50 0.96
N ASP A 293 25.56 -10.16 -0.11
CA ASP A 293 26.98 -10.31 -0.42
C ASP A 293 27.58 -9.04 -1.06
N ASN A 294 28.74 -8.61 -0.58
CA ASN A 294 29.41 -7.39 -1.06
C ASN A 294 29.76 -7.43 -2.55
N GLN A 295 30.27 -8.58 -3.03
CA GLN A 295 30.66 -8.72 -4.43
C GLN A 295 29.44 -8.72 -5.33
N GLY A 296 28.38 -9.40 -4.92
CA GLY A 296 27.10 -9.42 -5.64
C GLY A 296 26.50 -8.02 -5.78
N VAL A 297 26.54 -7.23 -4.70
CA VAL A 297 26.08 -5.82 -4.73
C VAL A 297 26.91 -5.00 -5.71
N SER A 298 28.24 -5.13 -5.69
CA SER A 298 29.12 -4.43 -6.63
C SER A 298 28.83 -4.78 -8.09
N ASN A 299 28.67 -6.07 -8.39
CA ASN A 299 28.34 -6.54 -9.73
C ASN A 299 26.98 -6.02 -10.21
N LEU A 300 25.98 -5.99 -9.29
CA LEU A 300 24.68 -5.42 -9.57
C LEU A 300 24.77 -3.93 -9.95
N ILE A 301 25.50 -3.14 -9.18
CA ILE A 301 25.66 -1.71 -9.46
C ILE A 301 26.39 -1.47 -10.78
N GLN A 302 27.41 -2.24 -11.09
CA GLN A 302 28.10 -2.18 -12.39
C GLN A 302 27.16 -2.54 -13.55
N GLN A 303 26.24 -3.49 -13.34
CA GLN A 303 25.28 -3.86 -14.38
C GLN A 303 24.23 -2.76 -14.59
N VAL A 304 23.70 -2.18 -13.51
CA VAL A 304 22.72 -1.09 -13.58
C VAL A 304 23.30 0.15 -14.26
N CYS A 305 24.59 0.41 -14.09
CA CYS A 305 25.32 1.46 -14.79
C CYS A 305 25.23 1.36 -16.33
N ARG A 306 25.05 0.16 -16.86
CA ARG A 306 24.94 -0.08 -18.30
C ARG A 306 23.52 0.12 -18.85
N LEU A 307 22.54 0.30 -17.96
CA LEU A 307 21.15 0.50 -18.36
C LEU A 307 20.92 1.96 -18.80
N SER A 308 20.01 2.14 -19.76
CA SER A 308 19.80 3.43 -20.45
C SER A 308 19.30 4.57 -19.57
N LYS A 309 18.69 4.29 -18.40
CA LYS A 309 18.08 5.31 -17.54
C LYS A 309 18.97 5.80 -16.38
N GLY A 310 20.11 5.16 -16.13
CA GLY A 310 20.93 5.44 -14.96
C GLY A 310 20.25 5.07 -13.63
N LEU A 311 20.99 5.09 -12.54
CA LEU A 311 20.45 4.81 -11.19
C LEU A 311 20.07 6.12 -10.49
N ARG A 312 18.82 6.22 -10.03
CA ARG A 312 18.29 7.39 -9.31
C ARG A 312 18.19 7.17 -7.81
N LEU A 313 17.83 5.97 -7.40
CA LEU A 313 17.69 5.61 -5.99
C LEU A 313 18.42 4.31 -5.70
N LEU A 314 19.25 4.34 -4.67
CA LEU A 314 19.92 3.17 -4.11
C LEU A 314 19.77 3.16 -2.59
N ASN A 315 19.05 2.18 -2.09
CA ASN A 315 18.93 1.93 -0.65
C ASN A 315 19.50 0.55 -0.31
N LEU A 316 20.61 0.55 0.41
CA LEU A 316 21.30 -0.62 0.93
C LEU A 316 21.41 -0.57 2.47
N SER A 317 20.46 0.08 3.14
CA SER A 317 20.49 0.19 4.59
C SER A 317 20.34 -1.18 5.25
N LYS A 318 21.15 -1.43 6.28
CA LYS A 318 21.12 -2.69 7.05
C LYS A 318 21.22 -3.94 6.15
N THR A 319 22.16 -3.94 5.24
CA THR A 319 22.40 -5.07 4.32
C THR A 319 23.68 -5.86 4.67
N SER A 320 24.31 -5.58 5.80
CA SER A 320 25.60 -6.16 6.21
C SER A 320 26.75 -5.81 5.26
N LEU A 321 26.62 -4.69 4.53
CA LEU A 321 27.67 -4.18 3.68
C LEU A 321 28.89 -3.78 4.52
N SER A 322 30.08 -4.22 4.12
CA SER A 322 31.34 -3.95 4.84
C SER A 322 32.18 -2.85 4.16
N SER A 323 33.27 -2.41 4.80
CA SER A 323 34.20 -1.45 4.25
C SER A 323 34.75 -1.86 2.87
N LYS A 324 35.01 -3.14 2.63
CA LYS A 324 35.39 -3.66 1.32
C LYS A 324 34.29 -3.51 0.29
N GLY A 325 33.05 -3.72 0.68
CA GLY A 325 31.88 -3.52 -0.17
C GLY A 325 31.71 -2.05 -0.56
N VAL A 326 31.96 -1.10 0.37
CA VAL A 326 31.86 0.33 0.04
C VAL A 326 32.95 0.78 -0.93
N VAL A 327 34.15 0.21 -0.85
CA VAL A 327 35.20 0.50 -1.83
C VAL A 327 34.77 0.08 -3.24
N SER A 328 34.29 -1.14 -3.39
CA SER A 328 33.81 -1.66 -4.67
C SER A 328 32.60 -0.89 -5.19
N LEU A 329 31.66 -0.55 -4.32
CA LEU A 329 30.50 0.28 -4.63
C LEU A 329 30.94 1.68 -5.11
N SER A 330 31.85 2.31 -4.38
CA SER A 330 32.34 3.66 -4.72
C SER A 330 33.09 3.66 -6.03
N GLN A 331 33.87 2.61 -6.31
CA GLN A 331 34.55 2.45 -7.62
C GLN A 331 33.52 2.31 -8.74
N ALA A 332 32.47 1.53 -8.53
CA ALA A 332 31.39 1.36 -9.52
C ALA A 332 30.67 2.68 -9.79
N ILE A 333 30.34 3.44 -8.75
CA ILE A 333 29.68 4.75 -8.88
C ILE A 333 30.60 5.78 -9.54
N CYS A 334 31.89 5.80 -9.24
CA CYS A 334 32.87 6.70 -9.84
C CYS A 334 33.29 6.32 -11.26
N SER A 335 32.98 5.10 -11.72
CA SER A 335 33.38 4.63 -13.05
C SER A 335 32.60 5.25 -14.21
N SER A 336 31.49 5.91 -13.93
CA SER A 336 30.63 6.56 -14.92
C SER A 336 30.16 7.92 -14.43
N ASP A 337 30.36 8.96 -15.24
CA ASP A 337 29.83 10.30 -15.00
C ASP A 337 28.30 10.36 -14.98
N GLU A 338 27.64 9.33 -15.52
CA GLU A 338 26.19 9.22 -15.51
C GLU A 338 25.60 9.14 -14.10
N TYR A 339 26.30 8.51 -13.14
CA TYR A 339 25.85 8.46 -11.74
C TYR A 339 25.89 9.82 -11.05
N SER A 340 26.83 10.67 -11.37
CA SER A 340 26.89 12.03 -10.85
C SER A 340 25.66 12.84 -11.27
N ASN A 341 25.11 12.56 -12.45
CA ASN A 341 23.96 13.26 -13.01
C ASN A 341 22.61 12.56 -12.77
N SER A 342 22.59 11.33 -12.27
CA SER A 342 21.35 10.54 -12.11
C SER A 342 21.02 10.17 -10.67
N LEU A 343 22.02 9.94 -9.81
CA LEU A 343 21.80 9.45 -8.44
C LEU A 343 21.30 10.57 -7.53
N LEU A 344 20.01 10.49 -7.16
CA LEU A 344 19.33 11.45 -6.30
C LEU A 344 19.26 11.00 -4.85
N HIS A 345 19.20 9.68 -4.61
CA HIS A 345 18.97 9.10 -3.29
C HIS A 345 19.97 8.00 -3.00
N LEU A 346 20.79 8.16 -1.97
CA LEU A 346 21.75 7.19 -1.49
C LEU A 346 21.54 6.94 0.01
N ASP A 347 21.17 5.72 0.37
CA ASP A 347 21.04 5.27 1.74
C ASP A 347 21.92 4.03 1.98
N LEU A 348 22.95 4.22 2.80
CA LEU A 348 23.91 3.19 3.23
C LEU A 348 23.81 2.95 4.75
N SER A 349 22.79 3.47 5.40
CA SER A 349 22.63 3.50 6.85
C SER A 349 22.59 2.12 7.51
N LYS A 350 22.82 2.09 8.81
CA LYS A 350 22.73 0.88 9.65
C LYS A 350 23.62 -0.29 9.17
N ASN A 351 24.76 0.02 8.57
CA ASN A 351 25.84 -0.91 8.26
C ASN A 351 27.05 -0.59 9.13
N PRO A 352 27.15 -1.17 10.34
CA PRO A 352 28.23 -0.86 11.28
C PRO A 352 29.61 -1.17 10.69
N GLY A 353 30.59 -0.32 10.94
CA GLY A 353 31.95 -0.47 10.44
C GLY A 353 32.13 -0.14 8.95
N LEU A 354 31.06 0.22 8.23
CA LEU A 354 31.11 0.49 6.80
C LEU A 354 32.10 1.61 6.44
N LEU A 355 32.07 2.69 7.19
CA LEU A 355 32.86 3.91 6.93
C LEU A 355 33.95 4.17 7.98
N SER A 356 34.43 3.13 8.68
CA SER A 356 35.38 3.24 9.76
C SER A 356 36.83 3.31 9.33
N GLY A 357 37.20 2.99 8.08
CA GLY A 357 38.57 2.86 7.59
C GLY A 357 39.03 3.98 6.65
N GLU A 358 40.28 3.90 6.17
CA GLU A 358 40.85 4.81 5.19
C GLU A 358 40.23 4.67 3.79
N ASP A 359 39.59 3.56 3.51
CA ASP A 359 38.94 3.21 2.25
C ASP A 359 37.74 4.11 1.90
N VAL A 360 37.22 4.84 2.90
CA VAL A 360 36.14 5.82 2.76
C VAL A 360 36.48 6.96 1.79
N SER A 361 37.75 7.22 1.59
CA SER A 361 38.23 8.27 0.69
C SER A 361 37.62 8.21 -0.72
N LYS A 362 37.32 7.02 -1.22
CA LYS A 362 36.70 6.84 -2.55
C LYS A 362 35.22 7.28 -2.58
N LEU A 363 34.45 7.00 -1.53
CA LEU A 363 33.09 7.52 -1.42
C LEU A 363 33.11 9.05 -1.30
N TYR A 364 34.03 9.59 -0.50
CA TYR A 364 34.19 11.04 -0.38
C TYR A 364 34.66 11.70 -1.68
N LEU A 365 35.43 10.99 -2.50
CA LEU A 365 35.76 11.45 -3.84
C LEU A 365 34.49 11.64 -4.70
N PHE A 366 33.62 10.66 -4.75
CA PHE A 366 32.32 10.78 -5.43
C PHE A 366 31.51 11.95 -4.87
N LEU A 367 31.35 12.03 -3.54
CA LEU A 367 30.59 13.09 -2.89
C LEU A 367 31.19 14.49 -3.10
N SER A 368 32.49 14.59 -3.40
CA SER A 368 33.18 15.87 -3.65
C SER A 368 33.16 16.33 -5.11
N GLN A 369 32.80 15.43 -6.03
CA GLN A 369 32.54 15.80 -7.42
C GLN A 369 31.14 16.40 -7.54
N PRO A 370 30.91 17.34 -8.48
CA PRO A 370 29.55 17.83 -8.73
C PRO A 370 28.59 16.68 -8.98
N ASN A 371 27.55 16.59 -8.16
CA ASN A 371 26.54 15.54 -8.22
C ASN A 371 25.16 16.10 -7.88
N CYS A 372 24.11 15.35 -8.15
CA CYS A 372 22.74 15.76 -7.98
C CYS A 372 22.02 15.11 -6.77
N LEU A 373 22.80 14.64 -5.76
CA LEU A 373 22.21 14.04 -4.57
C LEU A 373 21.27 15.00 -3.84
N VAL A 374 20.05 14.51 -3.63
CA VAL A 374 19.00 15.17 -2.86
C VAL A 374 18.85 14.54 -1.47
N HIS A 375 19.09 13.23 -1.36
CA HIS A 375 18.94 12.47 -0.12
C HIS A 375 20.20 11.64 0.15
N LEU A 376 20.81 11.85 1.32
CA LEU A 376 21.95 11.09 1.80
C LEU A 376 21.73 10.61 3.23
N ASP A 377 21.71 9.29 3.45
CA ASP A 377 21.65 8.68 4.77
C ASP A 377 22.89 7.78 5.00
N LEU A 378 23.75 8.22 5.91
CA LEU A 378 24.95 7.51 6.36
C LEU A 378 24.86 7.18 7.86
N SER A 379 23.68 7.14 8.44
CA SER A 379 23.49 6.91 9.88
C SER A 379 23.96 5.53 10.32
N GLY A 380 24.65 5.45 11.47
CA GLY A 380 25.09 4.17 12.02
C GLY A 380 26.06 3.38 11.14
N THR A 381 26.99 4.08 10.49
CA THR A 381 28.02 3.49 9.62
C THR A 381 29.44 3.60 10.20
N ASP A 382 29.58 4.12 11.42
CA ASP A 382 30.85 4.45 12.07
C ASP A 382 31.68 5.47 11.28
N CYS A 383 30.99 6.37 10.59
CA CYS A 383 31.60 7.46 9.82
C CYS A 383 32.25 8.49 10.75
N THR A 384 33.50 8.87 10.47
CA THR A 384 34.11 10.07 11.04
C THR A 384 33.72 11.26 10.13
N VAL A 385 32.82 12.12 10.61
CA VAL A 385 32.20 13.16 9.79
C VAL A 385 33.11 14.36 9.44
N ASP A 386 34.36 14.34 9.98
CA ASP A 386 35.29 15.47 9.86
C ASP A 386 35.60 15.88 8.41
N SER A 387 35.82 14.93 7.52
CA SER A 387 36.15 15.17 6.10
C SER A 387 34.92 15.22 5.19
N LEU A 388 33.76 14.76 5.70
CA LEU A 388 32.52 14.64 4.91
C LEU A 388 31.99 16.01 4.48
N PHE A 389 31.95 16.99 5.39
CA PHE A 389 31.36 18.30 5.10
C PHE A 389 32.09 19.05 4.00
N GLY A 390 33.42 18.90 3.91
CA GLY A 390 34.21 19.45 2.81
C GLY A 390 33.89 18.81 1.46
N ALA A 391 33.57 17.51 1.44
CA ALA A 391 33.11 16.82 0.25
C ALA A 391 31.71 17.27 -0.17
N LEU A 392 30.77 17.31 0.76
CA LEU A 392 29.38 17.74 0.50
C LEU A 392 29.33 19.20 0.02
N LEU A 393 30.15 20.07 0.59
CA LEU A 393 30.21 21.47 0.20
C LEU A 393 30.59 21.63 -1.28
N ARG A 394 31.52 20.81 -1.77
CA ARG A 394 31.98 20.87 -3.16
C ARG A 394 31.04 20.18 -4.14
N GLY A 395 30.38 19.11 -3.71
CA GLY A 395 29.66 18.22 -4.61
C GLY A 395 28.16 18.49 -4.75
N CYS A 396 27.42 18.61 -3.65
CA CYS A 396 25.96 18.65 -3.66
C CYS A 396 25.33 19.65 -2.68
N CYS A 397 26.07 20.66 -2.25
CA CYS A 397 25.62 21.63 -1.25
C CYS A 397 24.31 22.35 -1.63
N ALA A 398 24.07 22.59 -2.92
CA ALA A 398 22.89 23.29 -3.39
C ALA A 398 21.62 22.40 -3.40
N ASP A 399 21.76 21.14 -3.80
CA ASP A 399 20.62 20.26 -4.10
C ASP A 399 20.21 19.36 -2.92
N LEU A 400 21.14 19.13 -1.98
CA LEU A 400 20.91 18.23 -0.85
C LEU A 400 19.80 18.76 0.05
N SER A 401 18.71 17.99 0.18
CA SER A 401 17.55 18.33 1.01
C SER A 401 17.45 17.49 2.29
N TYR A 402 17.94 16.27 2.26
CA TYR A 402 17.91 15.34 3.39
C TYR A 402 19.31 14.83 3.71
N LEU A 403 19.78 15.08 4.93
CA LEU A 403 21.07 14.60 5.43
C LEU A 403 20.89 13.93 6.80
N ASN A 404 21.17 12.64 6.87
CA ASN A 404 21.15 11.90 8.13
C ASN A 404 22.52 11.31 8.44
N LEU A 405 23.15 11.80 9.50
CA LEU A 405 24.46 11.37 10.00
C LEU A 405 24.36 10.78 11.41
N SER A 406 23.14 10.48 11.88
CA SER A 406 22.91 10.02 13.25
C SER A 406 23.73 8.78 13.59
N LYS A 407 24.04 8.58 14.88
CA LYS A 407 24.84 7.43 15.39
C LYS A 407 26.24 7.30 14.79
N ASN A 408 26.84 8.39 14.39
CA ASN A 408 28.23 8.52 13.98
C ASN A 408 29.01 9.34 15.02
N SER A 409 30.22 9.69 14.74
CA SER A 409 31.06 10.44 15.70
C SER A 409 31.82 11.60 15.06
N PHE A 410 32.05 12.65 15.85
CA PHE A 410 33.06 13.68 15.56
C PHE A 410 34.42 13.28 16.19
N SER A 411 35.50 13.48 15.48
CA SER A 411 36.86 13.27 16.02
C SER A 411 37.20 14.41 16.95
N HIS A 412 37.38 14.14 18.25
CA HIS A 412 37.76 15.13 19.24
C HIS A 412 39.08 15.90 18.90
N ARG A 413 39.96 15.27 18.13
CA ARG A 413 41.27 15.85 17.76
C ARG A 413 41.17 16.81 16.55
N LYS A 414 40.19 16.59 15.65
CA LYS A 414 40.04 17.35 14.39
C LYS A 414 38.85 18.33 14.37
N VAL A 415 38.10 18.42 15.47
CA VAL A 415 36.91 19.29 15.51
C VAL A 415 37.20 20.72 15.10
N LYS A 416 38.33 21.31 15.60
CA LYS A 416 38.68 22.69 15.27
C LYS A 416 38.93 22.92 13.78
N ASP A 417 39.49 21.95 13.07
CA ASP A 417 39.78 22.02 11.65
C ASP A 417 38.49 21.79 10.80
N THR A 418 37.53 21.06 11.34
CA THR A 418 36.25 20.75 10.69
C THR A 418 35.23 21.89 10.79
N LEU A 419 35.25 22.65 11.88
CA LEU A 419 34.26 23.71 12.15
C LEU A 419 34.09 24.73 11.01
N PRO A 420 35.14 25.23 10.35
CA PRO A 420 34.98 26.18 9.26
C PRO A 420 34.23 25.58 8.06
N LEU A 421 34.56 24.36 7.68
CA LEU A 421 33.91 23.66 6.57
C LEU A 421 32.46 23.30 6.88
N PHE A 422 32.21 22.89 8.11
CA PHE A 422 30.85 22.62 8.60
C PHE A 422 29.99 23.88 8.59
N HIS A 423 30.49 24.98 9.16
CA HIS A 423 29.82 26.28 9.14
C HIS A 423 29.52 26.72 7.71
N GLN A 424 30.52 26.64 6.81
CA GLN A 424 30.39 27.03 5.42
C GLN A 424 29.36 26.17 4.69
N PHE A 425 29.33 24.85 4.94
CA PHE A 425 28.32 23.94 4.37
C PHE A 425 26.90 24.35 4.79
N ILE A 426 26.66 24.56 6.08
CA ILE A 426 25.35 24.96 6.60
C ILE A 426 24.95 26.34 6.06
N ASN A 427 25.90 27.31 6.00
CA ASN A 427 25.63 28.65 5.51
C ASN A 427 25.35 28.69 3.99
N SER A 428 25.93 27.78 3.22
CA SER A 428 25.82 27.73 1.76
C SER A 428 24.77 26.77 1.26
N ALA A 429 24.18 25.95 2.13
CA ALA A 429 23.13 24.98 1.75
C ALA A 429 21.87 25.73 1.30
N PHE A 430 21.27 25.25 0.21
CA PHE A 430 20.13 25.92 -0.43
C PHE A 430 18.82 25.22 -0.18
N SER A 431 18.83 23.87 -0.20
CA SER A 431 17.62 23.05 -0.25
C SER A 431 17.40 22.19 1.00
N LEU A 432 18.21 22.33 2.05
CA LEU A 432 18.12 21.51 3.24
C LEU A 432 16.77 21.66 3.94
N THR A 433 16.06 20.53 4.07
CA THR A 433 14.79 20.41 4.81
C THR A 433 14.90 19.51 6.02
N HIS A 434 15.82 18.53 6.00
CA HIS A 434 16.01 17.58 7.09
C HIS A 434 17.51 17.39 7.37
N VAL A 435 17.88 17.57 8.63
CA VAL A 435 19.23 17.27 9.13
C VAL A 435 19.10 16.50 10.44
N SER A 436 19.68 15.29 10.49
CA SER A 436 19.76 14.51 11.72
C SER A 436 21.21 14.26 12.12
N LEU A 437 21.56 14.68 13.33
CA LEU A 437 22.81 14.41 14.02
C LEU A 437 22.54 13.60 15.32
N ALA A 438 21.39 12.93 15.37
CA ALA A 438 20.92 12.23 16.56
C ALA A 438 21.90 11.16 17.06
N SER A 439 21.98 11.02 18.37
CA SER A 439 22.84 10.04 19.04
C SER A 439 24.35 10.18 18.68
N MET A 440 24.75 11.38 18.32
CA MET A 440 26.17 11.76 18.18
C MET A 440 26.58 12.55 19.42
N LYS A 441 27.76 12.32 19.95
CA LYS A 441 28.31 13.20 21.00
C LYS A 441 28.63 14.54 20.34
N LEU A 442 27.75 15.52 20.48
CA LEU A 442 27.89 16.80 19.80
C LEU A 442 28.62 17.83 20.69
N PRO A 443 29.85 18.22 20.37
CA PRO A 443 30.54 19.27 21.10
C PRO A 443 29.77 20.59 21.05
N PRO A 444 29.81 21.43 22.11
CA PRO A 444 29.14 22.73 22.12
C PRO A 444 29.56 23.63 20.98
N ASP A 445 30.84 23.60 20.57
CA ASP A 445 31.36 24.39 19.46
C ASP A 445 30.76 24.00 18.12
N VAL A 446 30.46 22.69 17.90
CA VAL A 446 29.79 22.20 16.70
C VAL A 446 28.34 22.68 16.69
N LEU A 447 27.62 22.59 17.82
CA LEU A 447 26.26 23.12 17.95
C LEU A 447 26.24 24.63 17.70
N ARG A 448 27.20 25.38 18.24
CA ARG A 448 27.36 26.84 17.99
C ARG A 448 27.58 27.13 16.50
N SER A 449 28.46 26.38 15.87
CA SER A 449 28.74 26.49 14.43
C SER A 449 27.50 26.19 13.57
N LEU A 450 26.71 25.14 13.93
CA LEU A 450 25.45 24.81 13.28
C LEU A 450 24.43 25.95 13.37
N LEU A 451 24.14 26.39 14.59
CA LEU A 451 23.14 27.44 14.80
C LEU A 451 23.58 28.79 14.18
N THR A 452 24.86 29.14 14.27
CA THR A 452 25.39 30.36 13.64
C THR A 452 25.29 30.27 12.12
N GLY A 453 25.59 29.13 11.51
CA GLY A 453 25.42 28.89 10.09
C GLY A 453 23.94 29.03 9.64
N LEU A 454 23.01 28.53 10.43
CA LEU A 454 21.58 28.68 10.17
C LEU A 454 21.07 30.12 10.34
N VAL A 455 21.63 30.91 11.29
CA VAL A 455 21.28 32.31 11.46
C VAL A 455 21.70 33.15 10.23
N THR A 456 22.81 32.78 9.61
CA THR A 456 23.37 33.53 8.47
C THR A 456 22.89 33.01 7.11
N ASN A 457 22.26 31.84 7.06
CA ASN A 457 21.76 31.26 5.81
C ASN A 457 20.37 31.81 5.45
N PRO A 458 20.22 32.53 4.32
CA PRO A 458 18.95 33.11 3.90
C PRO A 458 18.05 32.16 3.13
N HIS A 459 18.53 30.97 2.76
CA HIS A 459 17.87 30.07 1.82
C HIS A 459 17.06 28.95 2.51
N ILE A 460 17.54 28.49 3.67
CA ILE A 460 16.89 27.41 4.41
C ILE A 460 15.60 27.91 5.08
N ASN A 461 14.50 27.24 4.79
CA ASN A 461 13.20 27.46 5.41
C ASN A 461 12.62 26.12 5.81
N GLU A 462 11.85 26.08 6.91
CA GLU A 462 11.15 24.88 7.39
C GLU A 462 12.05 23.67 7.66
N LEU A 463 13.25 23.88 8.21
CA LEU A 463 14.20 22.83 8.55
C LEU A 463 13.67 21.94 9.68
N HIS A 464 13.74 20.63 9.48
CA HIS A 464 13.58 19.60 10.51
C HIS A 464 14.98 19.24 11.04
N LEU A 465 15.27 19.65 12.27
CA LEU A 465 16.57 19.42 12.93
C LEU A 465 16.41 18.40 14.07
N ASP A 466 17.08 17.26 13.93
CA ASP A 466 17.11 16.21 14.95
C ASP A 466 18.48 16.17 15.64
N LEU A 467 18.50 16.57 16.90
CA LEU A 467 19.66 16.57 17.80
C LEU A 467 19.41 15.64 19.01
N SER A 468 18.48 14.68 18.91
CA SER A 468 18.14 13.79 20.01
C SER A 468 19.32 12.92 20.44
N GLY A 469 19.50 12.70 21.73
CA GLY A 469 20.57 11.84 22.28
C GLY A 469 22.01 12.35 22.05
N CYS A 470 22.19 13.64 21.81
CA CYS A 470 23.49 14.24 21.50
C CYS A 470 24.34 14.62 22.73
N GLU A 471 23.92 14.29 23.94
CA GLU A 471 24.58 14.63 25.20
C GLU A 471 24.86 16.14 25.34
N LEU A 472 23.92 17.01 24.95
CA LEU A 472 24.09 18.46 24.93
C LEU A 472 24.35 19.05 26.33
N ARG A 473 23.62 18.57 27.35
CA ARG A 473 23.79 18.97 28.75
C ARG A 473 23.74 20.52 28.91
N SER A 474 24.29 21.04 30.02
CA SER A 474 24.27 22.46 30.31
C SER A 474 25.04 23.34 29.31
N ALA A 475 26.14 22.82 28.73
CA ALA A 475 26.90 23.55 27.74
C ALA A 475 26.10 23.74 26.44
N GLY A 476 25.40 22.70 25.98
CA GLY A 476 24.51 22.81 24.83
C GLY A 476 23.28 23.66 25.11
N ALA A 477 22.72 23.57 26.34
CA ALA A 477 21.62 24.45 26.77
C ALA A 477 21.95 25.92 26.67
N ALA A 478 23.18 26.33 27.12
CA ALA A 478 23.65 27.69 27.02
C ALA A 478 23.76 28.18 25.57
N VAL A 479 24.21 27.32 24.65
CA VAL A 479 24.30 27.68 23.22
C VAL A 479 22.88 27.81 22.61
N ILE A 480 21.95 26.96 22.95
CA ILE A 480 20.54 27.05 22.50
C ILE A 480 19.93 28.37 23.02
N GLN A 481 20.10 28.66 24.32
CA GLN A 481 19.57 29.89 24.91
C GLN A 481 20.07 31.16 24.20
N GLU A 482 21.36 31.18 23.82
CA GLU A 482 21.98 32.32 23.17
C GLU A 482 21.57 32.49 21.70
N LEU A 483 21.59 31.43 20.92
CA LEU A 483 21.50 31.51 19.47
C LEU A 483 20.12 31.15 18.90
N PHE A 484 19.37 30.27 19.52
CA PHE A 484 18.11 29.78 18.96
C PHE A 484 17.08 30.88 18.69
N PRO A 485 16.90 31.92 19.56
CA PRO A 485 15.95 33.00 19.27
C PRO A 485 16.24 33.77 17.97
N ARG A 486 17.46 33.64 17.43
CA ARG A 486 17.89 34.31 16.19
C ARG A 486 17.72 33.43 14.95
N VAL A 487 17.44 32.14 15.11
CA VAL A 487 17.30 31.19 14.01
C VAL A 487 15.85 31.17 13.56
N SER A 488 15.52 31.63 12.37
CA SER A 488 14.14 31.63 11.84
C SER A 488 13.83 30.46 10.91
N SER A 489 14.79 29.61 10.61
CA SER A 489 14.66 28.54 9.60
C SER A 489 14.17 27.19 10.14
N ILE A 490 14.12 27.00 11.46
CA ILE A 490 13.79 25.70 12.05
C ILE A 490 12.28 25.59 12.27
N ALA A 491 11.64 24.63 11.59
CA ALA A 491 10.22 24.28 11.78
C ALA A 491 10.01 23.11 12.76
N SER A 492 10.97 22.20 12.84
CA SER A 492 10.94 21.05 13.75
C SER A 492 12.26 20.92 14.48
N LEU A 493 12.20 20.82 15.79
CA LEU A 493 13.37 20.62 16.66
C LEU A 493 13.16 19.41 17.55
N ASP A 494 14.06 18.44 17.45
CA ASP A 494 14.15 17.33 18.40
C ASP A 494 15.42 17.45 19.23
N ILE A 495 15.27 17.74 20.52
CA ILE A 495 16.34 17.78 21.52
C ILE A 495 16.08 16.81 22.67
N SER A 496 15.34 15.73 22.39
CA SER A 496 15.07 14.67 23.35
C SER A 496 16.35 13.97 23.82
N ASP A 497 16.34 13.41 25.02
CA ASP A 497 17.43 12.57 25.59
C ASP A 497 18.81 13.27 25.59
N ASN A 498 18.85 14.56 25.93
CA ASN A 498 20.08 15.35 25.95
C ASN A 498 20.60 15.71 27.35
N GLY A 499 19.93 15.22 28.42
CA GLY A 499 20.30 15.53 29.78
C GLY A 499 20.23 17.04 30.09
N LEU A 500 19.25 17.74 29.52
CA LEU A 500 19.02 19.17 29.75
C LEU A 500 18.44 19.43 31.13
N ASP A 501 17.57 18.55 31.60
CA ASP A 501 17.04 18.50 32.96
C ASP A 501 16.66 19.91 33.52
N GLY A 502 17.36 20.38 34.54
CA GLY A 502 17.14 21.71 35.13
C GLY A 502 17.39 22.88 34.21
N ASP A 503 18.22 22.72 33.17
CA ASP A 503 18.54 23.75 32.18
C ASP A 503 17.33 24.05 31.26
N LEU A 504 16.30 23.19 31.27
CA LEU A 504 15.04 23.50 30.59
C LEU A 504 14.40 24.81 31.05
N LEU A 505 14.67 25.26 32.29
CA LEU A 505 14.23 26.57 32.77
C LEU A 505 14.76 27.73 31.91
N SER A 506 15.94 27.60 31.33
CA SER A 506 16.54 28.61 30.46
C SER A 506 16.26 28.36 28.97
N VAL A 507 16.15 27.05 28.58
CA VAL A 507 15.91 26.67 27.18
C VAL A 507 14.47 26.99 26.75
N LEU A 508 13.46 26.71 27.58
CA LEU A 508 12.06 26.93 27.21
C LEU A 508 11.73 28.39 26.89
N PRO A 509 12.20 29.41 27.63
CA PRO A 509 12.00 30.78 27.23
C PRO A 509 12.65 31.16 25.91
N ALA A 510 13.77 30.54 25.55
CA ALA A 510 14.43 30.75 24.27
C ALA A 510 13.65 30.16 23.09
N LEU A 511 12.85 29.13 23.34
CA LEU A 511 11.94 28.51 22.35
C LEU A 511 10.57 29.21 22.29
N SER A 512 10.22 30.00 23.29
CA SER A 512 8.95 30.73 23.36
C SER A 512 8.91 31.82 22.28
N ARG A 513 7.70 32.04 21.72
CA ARG A 513 7.48 33.03 20.65
C ARG A 513 8.31 32.86 19.39
N HIS A 514 8.84 31.66 19.16
CA HIS A 514 9.62 31.39 17.97
C HIS A 514 8.66 31.29 16.75
N PRO A 515 8.81 32.13 15.72
CA PRO A 515 7.78 32.27 14.69
C PRO A 515 7.66 31.07 13.75
N SER A 516 8.73 30.30 13.58
CA SER A 516 8.77 29.18 12.63
C SER A 516 8.68 27.81 13.28
N LEU A 517 8.83 27.69 14.62
CA LEU A 517 8.87 26.40 15.30
C LEU A 517 7.47 25.79 15.42
N LYS A 518 7.20 24.78 14.62
CA LYS A 518 5.92 24.04 14.58
C LYS A 518 5.93 22.74 15.39
N HIS A 519 7.09 22.08 15.48
CA HIS A 519 7.23 20.76 16.10
C HIS A 519 8.38 20.76 17.11
N LEU A 520 8.08 20.38 18.35
CA LEU A 520 9.07 20.36 19.44
C LEU A 520 9.04 19.01 20.17
N HIS A 521 10.21 18.38 20.26
CA HIS A 521 10.41 17.11 20.98
C HIS A 521 11.41 17.34 22.13
N LEU A 522 10.95 17.09 23.36
CA LEU A 522 11.70 17.33 24.60
C LEU A 522 11.82 16.06 25.46
N GLY A 523 11.34 14.92 25.01
CA GLY A 523 11.28 13.68 25.78
C GLY A 523 12.61 13.33 26.50
N LYS A 524 12.53 12.61 27.61
CA LYS A 524 13.68 12.12 28.39
C LYS A 524 14.64 13.20 28.95
N ASN A 525 14.20 14.47 29.04
CA ASN A 525 15.00 15.56 29.62
C ASN A 525 14.50 16.00 31.00
N PHE A 526 13.77 15.16 31.72
CA PHE A 526 13.06 15.55 32.94
C PHE A 526 13.55 14.74 34.18
N ASN A 527 14.83 14.42 34.21
CA ASN A 527 15.41 13.80 35.40
C ASN A 527 15.71 14.87 36.46
N ILE A 528 14.67 15.49 37.03
CA ILE A 528 14.72 16.70 37.82
C ILE A 528 14.05 16.45 39.18
N LYS A 529 14.51 17.19 40.22
CA LYS A 529 13.83 17.24 41.52
C LYS A 529 12.42 17.83 41.40
N SER A 530 11.50 17.33 42.19
CA SER A 530 10.06 17.66 42.10
C SER A 530 9.73 19.15 42.04
N ARG A 531 10.41 19.98 42.85
CA ARG A 531 10.14 21.42 42.85
C ARG A 531 10.55 22.09 41.52
N VAL A 532 11.71 21.74 40.97
CA VAL A 532 12.20 22.27 39.71
C VAL A 532 11.35 21.75 38.55
N LEU A 533 10.84 20.52 38.65
CA LEU A 533 9.93 19.95 37.65
C LEU A 533 8.64 20.76 37.56
N ASP A 534 8.07 21.18 38.71
CA ASP A 534 6.88 22.03 38.70
C ASP A 534 7.13 23.37 37.99
N GLU A 535 8.29 23.99 38.23
CA GLU A 535 8.68 25.25 37.55
C GLU A 535 8.88 25.04 36.04
N VAL A 536 9.51 23.93 35.61
CA VAL A 536 9.68 23.58 34.21
C VAL A 536 8.32 23.37 33.53
N LEU A 537 7.42 22.60 34.18
CA LEU A 537 6.09 22.37 33.66
C LEU A 537 5.28 23.65 33.53
N GLN A 538 5.42 24.58 34.51
CA GLN A 538 4.78 25.88 34.44
C GLN A 538 5.30 26.71 33.26
N LYS A 539 6.61 26.71 33.00
CA LYS A 539 7.21 27.34 31.82
C LYS A 539 6.72 26.74 30.51
N LEU A 540 6.57 25.42 30.48
CA LEU A 540 6.03 24.71 29.30
C LEU A 540 4.55 25.06 29.05
N VAL A 541 3.75 25.15 30.12
CA VAL A 541 2.36 25.61 30.03
C VAL A 541 2.29 27.04 29.49
N LEU A 542 3.13 27.96 29.98
CA LEU A 542 3.19 29.32 29.45
C LEU A 542 3.54 29.35 27.97
N LEU A 543 4.53 28.54 27.53
CA LEU A 543 4.93 28.44 26.14
C LEU A 543 3.77 28.06 25.21
N ILE A 544 2.96 27.06 25.58
CA ILE A 544 1.85 26.59 24.75
C ILE A 544 0.57 27.41 24.88
N GLN A 545 0.46 28.29 25.89
CA GLN A 545 -0.69 29.17 26.12
C GLN A 545 -0.52 30.56 25.49
N GLU A 546 0.66 30.89 24.95
CA GLU A 546 0.85 32.16 24.26
C GLU A 546 -0.07 32.27 23.04
N GLU A 547 -0.69 33.44 22.85
CA GLU A 547 -1.68 33.67 21.78
C GLU A 547 -1.07 33.49 20.38
N ASP A 548 0.19 33.86 20.20
CA ASP A 548 0.93 33.77 18.92
C ASP A 548 1.78 32.49 18.81
N CYS A 549 1.46 31.43 19.56
CA CYS A 549 2.23 30.21 19.54
C CYS A 549 2.10 29.48 18.21
N ALA A 550 3.21 29.40 17.46
CA ALA A 550 3.27 28.67 16.18
C ALA A 550 3.29 27.13 16.34
N LEU A 551 3.45 26.64 17.57
CA LEU A 551 3.67 25.23 17.86
C LEU A 551 2.42 24.38 17.57
N GLN A 552 2.56 23.38 16.72
CA GLN A 552 1.49 22.45 16.33
C GLN A 552 1.67 21.05 16.92
N SER A 553 2.91 20.68 17.28
CA SER A 553 3.22 19.36 17.83
C SER A 553 4.19 19.45 19.01
N LEU A 554 3.84 18.78 20.10
CA LEU A 554 4.67 18.66 21.30
C LEU A 554 4.84 17.20 21.68
N SER A 555 6.07 16.76 21.90
CA SER A 555 6.39 15.43 22.42
C SER A 555 7.18 15.52 23.73
N LEU A 556 6.66 14.84 24.76
CA LEU A 556 7.28 14.69 26.08
C LEU A 556 7.41 13.19 26.44
N THR A 557 7.82 12.37 25.47
CA THR A 557 7.91 10.93 25.64
C THR A 557 8.91 10.54 26.73
N GLU A 558 8.56 9.50 27.51
CA GLU A 558 9.44 8.90 28.51
C GLU A 558 10.05 9.89 29.55
N SER A 559 9.29 10.92 29.90
CA SER A 559 9.72 12.00 30.80
C SER A 559 9.37 11.74 32.27
N ARG A 560 8.69 10.64 32.57
CA ARG A 560 8.30 10.21 33.93
C ARG A 560 7.62 11.30 34.75
N LEU A 561 6.74 12.07 34.11
CA LEU A 561 6.06 13.21 34.72
C LEU A 561 5.09 12.81 35.83
N ARG A 562 4.57 11.56 35.80
CA ARG A 562 3.63 11.01 36.78
C ARG A 562 2.42 11.94 36.98
N SER A 563 1.91 12.03 38.21
CA SER A 563 0.78 12.89 38.54
C SER A 563 1.01 14.38 38.25
N ARG A 564 2.26 14.85 38.21
CA ARG A 564 2.60 16.25 37.89
C ARG A 564 2.31 16.63 36.44
N GLY A 565 2.41 15.69 35.52
CA GLY A 565 2.07 15.88 34.11
C GLY A 565 0.60 16.24 33.85
N THR A 566 -0.28 16.01 34.83
CA THR A 566 -1.72 16.35 34.73
C THR A 566 -1.98 17.84 34.55
N VAL A 567 -1.07 18.71 35.01
CA VAL A 567 -1.17 20.17 34.82
C VAL A 567 -1.11 20.50 33.32
N LEU A 568 -0.18 19.87 32.60
CA LEU A 568 -0.05 20.04 31.17
C LEU A 568 -1.26 19.45 30.43
N VAL A 569 -1.70 18.25 30.80
CA VAL A 569 -2.88 17.61 30.21
C VAL A 569 -4.14 18.46 30.38
N ASN A 570 -4.31 19.05 31.56
CA ASN A 570 -5.44 19.97 31.81
C ASN A 570 -5.38 21.20 30.89
N THR A 571 -4.19 21.74 30.64
CA THR A 571 -3.97 22.90 29.78
C THR A 571 -4.37 22.63 28.32
N LEU A 572 -4.27 21.38 27.88
CA LEU A 572 -4.70 20.99 26.53
C LEU A 572 -6.19 21.29 26.28
N GLY A 573 -7.02 21.31 27.32
CA GLY A 573 -8.44 21.63 27.17
C GLY A 573 -8.71 23.01 26.55
N SER A 574 -7.95 24.01 26.95
CA SER A 574 -8.06 25.40 26.45
C SER A 574 -7.06 25.74 25.36
N ASN A 575 -6.16 24.82 25.03
CA ASN A 575 -5.12 25.06 24.01
C ASN A 575 -5.70 25.08 22.60
N THR A 576 -5.33 26.09 21.81
CA THR A 576 -5.82 26.32 20.45
C THR A 576 -4.76 26.15 19.36
N CYS A 577 -3.48 25.90 19.72
CA CYS A 577 -2.38 25.77 18.75
C CYS A 577 -1.99 24.32 18.46
N LEU A 578 -1.96 23.44 19.48
CA LEU A 578 -1.48 22.07 19.32
C LEU A 578 -2.47 21.19 18.56
N ARG A 579 -1.96 20.53 17.55
CA ARG A 579 -2.67 19.52 16.75
C ARG A 579 -2.23 18.08 17.09
N LYS A 580 -0.98 17.93 17.55
CA LYS A 580 -0.41 16.64 17.91
C LYS A 580 0.31 16.71 19.25
N VAL A 581 0.03 15.76 20.13
CA VAL A 581 0.71 15.64 21.43
C VAL A 581 1.11 14.19 21.68
N ASP A 582 2.34 13.96 22.06
CA ASP A 582 2.85 12.67 22.50
C ASP A 582 3.27 12.72 23.96
N LEU A 583 2.51 12.03 24.81
CA LEU A 583 2.70 11.93 26.26
C LEU A 583 3.00 10.51 26.71
N SER A 584 3.45 9.63 25.80
CA SER A 584 3.73 8.24 26.12
C SER A 584 4.92 8.10 27.11
N GLY A 585 4.89 7.05 27.94
CA GLY A 585 5.97 6.73 28.87
C GLY A 585 6.06 7.65 30.10
N ASN A 586 4.98 8.30 30.48
CA ASN A 586 4.96 9.28 31.58
C ASN A 586 4.37 8.74 32.90
N SER A 587 3.83 7.52 32.92
CA SER A 587 3.26 6.88 34.12
C SER A 587 2.23 7.77 34.84
N MET A 588 1.31 8.39 34.09
CA MET A 588 0.30 9.32 34.63
C MET A 588 -0.94 8.64 35.21
N GLU A 589 -1.04 7.32 35.04
CA GLU A 589 -2.09 6.45 35.58
C GLU A 589 -3.52 6.90 35.14
N ASP A 590 -4.54 6.40 35.83
CA ASP A 590 -5.94 6.76 35.53
C ASP A 590 -6.27 8.23 35.84
N ILE A 591 -5.52 8.87 36.73
CA ILE A 591 -5.65 10.29 37.00
C ILE A 591 -5.32 11.10 35.74
N GLY A 592 -4.22 10.74 35.07
CA GLY A 592 -3.85 11.33 33.79
C GLY A 592 -4.88 11.09 32.70
N ALA A 593 -5.37 9.87 32.57
CA ALA A 593 -6.41 9.50 31.61
C ALA A 593 -7.73 10.27 31.83
N LYS A 594 -8.12 10.47 33.08
CA LYS A 594 -9.30 11.26 33.46
C LYS A 594 -9.13 12.73 33.11
N MET A 595 -7.93 13.29 33.31
CA MET A 595 -7.63 14.65 32.89
C MET A 595 -7.62 14.81 31.38
N LEU A 596 -7.05 13.82 30.65
CA LEU A 596 -7.12 13.77 29.19
C LEU A 596 -8.57 13.70 28.69
N SER A 597 -9.38 12.88 29.33
CA SER A 597 -10.82 12.82 29.04
C SER A 597 -11.51 14.19 29.16
N LYS A 598 -11.24 14.92 30.24
CA LYS A 598 -11.79 16.30 30.43
C LYS A 598 -11.27 17.26 29.36
N ALA A 599 -9.97 17.20 29.04
CA ALA A 599 -9.37 18.04 28.02
C ALA A 599 -9.98 17.78 26.62
N LEU A 600 -10.16 16.51 26.25
CA LEU A 600 -10.76 16.12 24.97
C LEU A 600 -12.23 16.54 24.82
N GLN A 601 -13.00 16.69 25.92
CA GLN A 601 -14.37 17.19 25.86
C GLN A 601 -14.46 18.67 25.47
N ILE A 602 -13.39 19.43 25.68
CA ILE A 602 -13.36 20.87 25.47
C ILE A 602 -12.54 21.22 24.21
N ASN A 603 -11.43 20.54 24.00
CA ASN A 603 -10.48 20.82 22.92
C ASN A 603 -11.06 20.51 21.54
N THR A 604 -10.95 21.48 20.63
CA THR A 604 -11.40 21.37 19.22
C THR A 604 -10.28 21.42 18.19
N THR A 605 -9.03 21.52 18.62
CA THR A 605 -7.87 21.67 17.72
C THR A 605 -7.02 20.42 17.61
N LEU A 606 -6.99 19.61 18.67
CA LEU A 606 -6.15 18.42 18.76
C LEU A 606 -6.63 17.33 17.79
N ARG A 607 -5.70 16.83 16.97
CA ARG A 607 -5.96 15.81 15.95
C ARG A 607 -5.31 14.47 16.27
N SER A 608 -4.20 14.47 17.02
CA SER A 608 -3.43 13.28 17.35
C SER A 608 -2.95 13.28 18.79
N VAL A 609 -3.19 12.19 19.51
CA VAL A 609 -2.68 11.95 20.87
C VAL A 609 -2.03 10.60 20.94
N THR A 610 -0.77 10.53 21.39
CA THR A 610 -0.07 9.28 21.71
C THR A 610 0.00 9.13 23.23
N TRP A 611 -0.46 7.98 23.76
CA TRP A 611 -0.71 7.79 25.20
C TRP A 611 -0.21 6.46 25.78
N ASP A 612 0.62 5.68 25.13
CA ASP A 612 1.08 4.38 25.65
C ASP A 612 2.02 4.52 26.86
N ARG A 613 2.16 3.46 27.66
CA ARG A 613 3.06 3.41 28.84
C ARG A 613 2.78 4.50 29.91
N ASN A 614 1.50 4.78 30.12
CA ASN A 614 1.03 5.64 31.20
C ASN A 614 0.41 4.85 32.38
N ASN A 615 0.49 3.52 32.36
CA ASN A 615 -0.12 2.62 33.36
C ASN A 615 -1.65 2.83 33.46
N THR A 616 -2.30 3.10 32.33
CA THR A 616 -3.74 3.34 32.27
C THR A 616 -4.50 2.03 32.39
N SER A 617 -5.42 1.95 33.34
CA SER A 617 -6.30 0.79 33.53
C SER A 617 -7.49 0.81 32.57
N ALA A 618 -8.28 -0.27 32.57
CA ALA A 618 -9.55 -0.34 31.83
C ALA A 618 -10.51 0.82 32.17
N THR A 619 -10.47 1.31 33.40
CA THR A 619 -11.31 2.44 33.86
C THR A 619 -10.87 3.74 33.22
N GLY A 620 -9.56 4.01 33.17
CA GLY A 620 -9.00 5.18 32.49
C GLY A 620 -9.31 5.18 30.99
N PHE A 621 -9.23 4.03 30.31
CA PHE A 621 -9.62 3.90 28.91
C PHE A 621 -11.12 4.13 28.69
N LEU A 622 -11.99 3.72 29.62
CA LEU A 622 -13.41 4.00 29.56
C LEU A 622 -13.70 5.50 29.68
N ASP A 623 -12.95 6.22 30.52
CA ASP A 623 -13.11 7.67 30.66
C ASP A 623 -12.72 8.39 29.35
N VAL A 624 -11.62 7.99 28.72
CA VAL A 624 -11.21 8.51 27.41
C VAL A 624 -12.24 8.15 26.33
N ALA A 625 -12.76 6.92 26.34
CA ALA A 625 -13.79 6.49 25.40
C ALA A 625 -15.06 7.33 25.49
N ARG A 626 -15.53 7.66 26.70
CA ARG A 626 -16.68 8.56 26.94
C ARG A 626 -16.43 9.97 26.40
N ALA A 627 -15.23 10.50 26.60
CA ALA A 627 -14.87 11.81 26.05
C ALA A 627 -14.90 11.83 24.53
N LEU A 628 -14.41 10.79 23.90
CA LEU A 628 -14.40 10.68 22.44
C LEU A 628 -15.79 10.50 21.84
N GLU A 629 -16.81 10.07 22.60
CA GLU A 629 -18.20 10.09 22.14
C GLU A 629 -18.67 11.51 21.77
N HIS A 630 -18.13 12.53 22.43
CA HIS A 630 -18.45 13.96 22.23
C HIS A 630 -17.37 14.77 21.53
N ASN A 631 -16.18 14.20 21.31
CA ASN A 631 -15.09 14.83 20.56
C ASN A 631 -15.13 14.37 19.10
N PHE A 632 -15.23 15.34 18.17
CA PHE A 632 -15.29 15.10 16.72
C PHE A 632 -14.00 15.51 16.01
N THR A 633 -12.99 15.93 16.75
CA THR A 633 -11.75 16.50 16.18
C THR A 633 -10.55 15.58 16.25
N LEU A 634 -10.46 14.70 17.24
CA LEU A 634 -9.36 13.75 17.37
C LEU A 634 -9.47 12.67 16.28
N GLN A 635 -8.45 12.55 15.46
CA GLN A 635 -8.40 11.64 14.30
C GLN A 635 -7.53 10.43 14.55
N TYR A 636 -6.46 10.59 15.33
CA TYR A 636 -5.45 9.56 15.51
C TYR A 636 -5.10 9.39 16.99
N MET A 637 -5.26 8.18 17.47
CA MET A 637 -4.81 7.71 18.78
C MET A 637 -4.30 6.29 18.60
N PRO A 638 -2.96 6.10 18.46
CA PRO A 638 -2.39 4.77 18.32
C PRO A 638 -2.77 3.90 19.51
N LEU A 639 -3.02 2.62 19.26
CA LEU A 639 -3.34 1.69 20.31
C LEU A 639 -2.18 1.63 21.34
N PRO A 640 -2.43 1.96 22.61
CA PRO A 640 -1.43 1.91 23.66
C PRO A 640 -1.19 0.46 24.09
N LEU A 641 -0.38 -0.27 23.33
CA LEU A 641 -0.22 -1.73 23.43
C LEU A 641 0.28 -2.20 24.81
N SER A 642 1.17 -1.44 25.43
CA SER A 642 1.70 -1.78 26.77
C SER A 642 0.60 -1.69 27.83
N ASP A 643 -0.12 -0.58 27.85
CA ASP A 643 -1.19 -0.33 28.82
C ASP A 643 -2.39 -1.26 28.56
N ILE A 644 -2.74 -1.49 27.29
CA ILE A 644 -3.80 -2.44 26.91
C ILE A 644 -3.47 -3.85 27.43
N SER A 645 -2.24 -4.32 27.22
CA SER A 645 -1.82 -5.65 27.68
C SER A 645 -1.98 -5.81 29.19
N GLN A 646 -1.71 -4.75 29.95
CA GLN A 646 -1.87 -4.73 31.40
C GLN A 646 -3.35 -4.65 31.80
N ALA A 647 -4.11 -3.75 31.19
CA ALA A 647 -5.53 -3.57 31.43
C ALA A 647 -6.36 -4.82 31.07
N TYR A 648 -5.98 -5.50 30.01
CA TYR A 648 -6.65 -6.74 29.55
C TYR A 648 -6.49 -7.89 30.54
N ARG A 649 -5.32 -8.00 31.21
CA ARG A 649 -5.10 -9.01 32.26
C ARG A 649 -6.01 -8.80 33.48
N SER A 650 -6.34 -7.55 33.82
CA SER A 650 -7.13 -7.22 34.99
C SER A 650 -8.63 -7.18 34.74
N ALA A 651 -9.06 -6.69 33.57
CA ALA A 651 -10.47 -6.46 33.25
C ALA A 651 -10.72 -6.56 31.71
N PRO A 652 -10.71 -7.78 31.11
CA PRO A 652 -10.75 -7.96 29.67
C PRO A 652 -11.99 -7.34 29.03
N GLY A 653 -13.19 -7.59 29.54
CA GLY A 653 -14.43 -7.10 28.96
C GLY A 653 -14.56 -5.58 28.97
N LYS A 654 -14.11 -4.91 30.05
CA LYS A 654 -14.13 -3.44 30.12
C LYS A 654 -13.10 -2.83 29.17
N THR A 655 -11.92 -3.46 29.03
CA THR A 655 -10.88 -3.02 28.11
C THR A 655 -11.35 -3.12 26.67
N GLU A 656 -11.96 -4.25 26.29
CA GLU A 656 -12.52 -4.43 24.95
C GLU A 656 -13.62 -3.42 24.63
N GLN A 657 -14.53 -3.18 25.57
CA GLN A 657 -15.58 -2.18 25.44
C GLN A 657 -15.00 -0.77 25.21
N ALA A 658 -14.00 -0.37 25.99
CA ALA A 658 -13.35 0.93 25.86
C ALA A 658 -12.68 1.09 24.49
N LEU A 659 -11.90 0.08 24.08
CA LEU A 659 -11.19 0.12 22.80
C LEU A 659 -12.13 0.16 21.61
N THR A 660 -13.23 -0.60 21.66
CA THR A 660 -14.26 -0.58 20.61
C THR A 660 -14.89 0.81 20.48
N LYS A 661 -15.19 1.48 21.59
CA LYS A 661 -15.73 2.84 21.59
C LYS A 661 -14.72 3.86 21.05
N ILE A 662 -13.45 3.79 21.48
CA ILE A 662 -12.36 4.65 20.99
C ILE A 662 -12.20 4.48 19.47
N GLN A 663 -12.13 3.24 19.00
CA GLN A 663 -11.99 2.95 17.57
C GLN A 663 -13.17 3.49 16.74
N ARG A 664 -14.41 3.33 17.25
CA ARG A 664 -15.61 3.86 16.56
C ARG A 664 -15.57 5.39 16.48
N ALA A 665 -15.19 6.06 17.57
CA ALA A 665 -15.10 7.52 17.58
C ALA A 665 -14.03 8.03 16.62
N LEU A 666 -12.84 7.42 16.61
CA LEU A 666 -11.77 7.79 15.70
C LEU A 666 -12.15 7.51 14.24
N LEU A 667 -12.80 6.38 13.96
CA LEU A 667 -13.29 6.05 12.62
C LEU A 667 -14.32 7.10 12.16
N ARG A 668 -15.29 7.44 12.99
CA ARG A 668 -16.26 8.52 12.73
C ARG A 668 -15.55 9.84 12.40
N ASN A 669 -14.57 10.25 13.21
CA ASN A 669 -13.86 11.51 13.03
C ASN A 669 -13.01 11.54 11.74
N ASN A 670 -12.50 10.39 11.31
CA ASN A 670 -11.76 10.25 10.06
C ASN A 670 -12.65 10.18 8.82
N GLN A 671 -13.88 9.69 8.95
CA GLN A 671 -14.83 9.63 7.84
C GLN A 671 -15.25 11.03 7.35
N THR A 672 -15.13 12.05 8.18
CA THR A 672 -15.43 13.45 7.81
C THR A 672 -14.33 14.12 6.97
N GLN A 673 -13.15 13.51 6.82
CA GLN A 673 -12.05 14.03 6.00
C GLN A 673 -11.46 12.95 5.08
N GLN A 674 -11.77 13.05 3.80
CA GLN A 674 -11.05 12.52 2.63
C GLN A 674 -10.36 11.14 2.76
N PHE A 675 -11.01 10.14 3.28
CA PHE A 675 -10.73 8.80 2.76
C PHE A 675 -11.43 8.67 1.41
N SER A 676 -10.69 8.37 0.34
CA SER A 676 -11.36 8.10 -0.92
C SER A 676 -12.36 6.98 -0.65
N GLN A 677 -13.63 7.20 -0.99
CA GLN A 677 -14.74 6.24 -0.84
C GLN A 677 -14.36 4.84 -1.34
N ARG A 678 -13.45 4.77 -2.27
CA ARG A 678 -12.92 3.55 -2.91
C ARG A 678 -12.03 2.72 -1.97
N GLN A 679 -11.23 3.35 -1.07
CA GLN A 679 -10.45 2.59 -0.07
C GLN A 679 -11.32 2.04 1.07
N ALA A 680 -12.37 2.77 1.47
CA ALA A 680 -13.35 2.25 2.42
C ALA A 680 -14.15 1.08 1.83
N LEU A 681 -14.49 1.14 0.55
CA LEU A 681 -15.13 0.06 -0.21
C LEU A 681 -14.24 -1.18 -0.27
N ARG A 682 -12.95 -1.01 -0.55
CA ARG A 682 -11.93 -2.05 -0.57
C ARG A 682 -11.80 -2.78 0.76
N LEU A 683 -11.73 -2.01 1.86
CA LEU A 683 -11.60 -2.56 3.20
C LEU A 683 -12.87 -3.31 3.66
N HIS A 684 -14.05 -2.88 3.24
CA HIS A 684 -15.32 -3.50 3.64
C HIS A 684 -15.79 -4.62 2.71
N GLN A 685 -15.63 -4.51 1.41
CA GLN A 685 -16.15 -5.51 0.46
C GLN A 685 -15.13 -6.61 0.10
N GLY A 686 -13.91 -6.25 -0.31
CA GLY A 686 -12.96 -7.24 -0.84
C GLY A 686 -12.47 -8.26 0.19
N LEU A 687 -12.25 -7.84 1.44
CA LEU A 687 -11.70 -8.70 2.50
C LEU A 687 -12.74 -9.54 3.24
N VAL A 688 -13.93 -9.01 3.38
CA VAL A 688 -15.01 -9.70 4.11
C VAL A 688 -15.67 -10.74 3.21
N THR A 689 -15.88 -10.41 1.93
CA THR A 689 -16.52 -11.33 0.99
C THR A 689 -15.62 -12.49 0.60
N SER A 690 -14.34 -12.27 0.24
CA SER A 690 -13.50 -13.37 -0.25
C SER A 690 -13.17 -14.40 0.83
N THR A 691 -12.82 -13.98 2.05
CA THR A 691 -12.49 -14.92 3.13
C THR A 691 -13.76 -15.63 3.64
N ALA A 692 -14.86 -14.89 3.81
CA ALA A 692 -16.14 -15.47 4.22
C ALA A 692 -16.70 -16.38 3.13
N GLU A 693 -16.55 -16.03 1.86
CA GLU A 693 -16.96 -16.83 0.70
C GLU A 693 -16.15 -18.13 0.58
N GLN A 694 -14.83 -18.09 0.81
CA GLN A 694 -14.00 -19.30 0.86
C GLN A 694 -14.37 -20.22 2.02
N VAL A 695 -14.67 -19.68 3.20
CA VAL A 695 -15.13 -20.46 4.35
C VAL A 695 -16.50 -21.05 4.05
N MET A 696 -17.41 -20.29 3.48
CA MET A 696 -18.74 -20.75 3.08
C MET A 696 -18.66 -21.86 2.03
N GLU A 697 -17.80 -21.74 1.02
CA GLU A 697 -17.58 -22.76 0.01
C GLU A 697 -17.01 -24.05 0.60
N ARG A 698 -16.01 -23.96 1.50
CA ARG A 698 -15.47 -25.13 2.21
C ARG A 698 -16.52 -25.81 3.08
N LEU A 699 -17.36 -25.05 3.77
CA LEU A 699 -18.45 -25.59 4.57
C LEU A 699 -19.53 -26.25 3.69
N CYS A 700 -19.89 -25.62 2.56
CA CYS A 700 -20.84 -26.21 1.59
C CYS A 700 -20.33 -27.57 1.07
N VAL A 701 -19.06 -27.64 0.64
CA VAL A 701 -18.47 -28.91 0.16
C VAL A 701 -18.47 -29.98 1.25
N ARG A 702 -18.14 -29.61 2.50
CA ARG A 702 -18.19 -30.59 3.62
C ARG A 702 -19.59 -31.05 3.97
N VAL A 703 -20.57 -30.14 4.02
CA VAL A 703 -21.96 -30.49 4.25
C VAL A 703 -22.46 -31.39 3.11
N GLU A 704 -22.12 -31.13 1.86
CA GLU A 704 -22.43 -31.98 0.72
C GLU A 704 -21.81 -33.40 0.86
N GLN A 705 -20.53 -33.48 1.25
CA GLN A 705 -19.88 -34.77 1.49
C GLN A 705 -20.57 -35.56 2.60
N GLN A 706 -20.93 -34.90 3.70
CA GLN A 706 -21.64 -35.55 4.80
C GLN A 706 -23.06 -35.99 4.41
N VAL A 707 -23.79 -35.16 3.67
CA VAL A 707 -25.11 -35.55 3.11
C VAL A 707 -24.99 -36.74 2.16
N CYS A 708 -23.90 -36.85 1.40
CA CYS A 708 -23.65 -38.01 0.55
C CYS A 708 -23.36 -39.27 1.37
N VAL A 709 -22.59 -39.20 2.44
CA VAL A 709 -22.27 -40.32 3.34
C VAL A 709 -23.51 -40.80 4.10
N LEU A 710 -24.39 -39.89 4.50
CA LEU A 710 -25.62 -40.22 5.25
C LEU A 710 -26.80 -40.64 4.36
N ARG A 711 -26.64 -40.60 3.02
CA ARG A 711 -27.67 -41.02 2.07
C ARG A 711 -28.05 -42.49 2.29
N GLY A 712 -29.28 -42.70 2.77
CA GLY A 712 -29.85 -44.04 2.99
C GLY A 712 -29.74 -44.57 4.41
N VAL A 713 -29.05 -43.93 5.32
CA VAL A 713 -28.82 -44.36 6.71
C VAL A 713 -29.12 -43.27 7.74
N GLY A 714 -29.09 -41.99 7.34
CA GLY A 714 -29.33 -40.84 8.22
C GLY A 714 -30.80 -40.42 8.28
N ASP A 715 -31.11 -39.52 9.23
CA ASP A 715 -32.45 -38.98 9.38
C ASP A 715 -32.82 -38.13 8.15
N MET A 716 -33.93 -38.49 7.51
CA MET A 716 -34.39 -37.85 6.27
C MET A 716 -34.76 -36.39 6.46
N GLU A 717 -35.24 -35.96 7.64
CA GLU A 717 -35.61 -34.57 7.93
C GLU A 717 -34.36 -33.68 8.03
N GLU A 718 -33.30 -34.14 8.74
CA GLU A 718 -32.05 -33.41 8.86
C GLU A 718 -31.28 -33.32 7.53
N ILE A 719 -31.30 -34.39 6.72
CA ILE A 719 -30.74 -34.38 5.36
C ILE A 719 -31.44 -33.35 4.46
N GLN A 720 -32.80 -33.27 4.60
CA GLN A 720 -33.59 -32.29 3.84
C GLN A 720 -33.30 -30.87 4.29
N ALA A 721 -33.20 -30.65 5.61
CA ALA A 721 -32.80 -29.34 6.18
C ALA A 721 -31.40 -28.91 5.72
N ALA A 722 -30.45 -29.85 5.72
CA ALA A 722 -29.09 -29.58 5.23
C ALA A 722 -29.06 -29.19 3.74
N LYS A 723 -29.88 -29.86 2.91
CA LYS A 723 -30.02 -29.49 1.48
C LYS A 723 -30.65 -28.10 1.30
N GLN A 724 -31.59 -27.71 2.16
CA GLN A 724 -32.19 -26.38 2.12
C GLN A 724 -31.15 -25.29 2.48
N VAL A 725 -30.36 -25.48 3.55
CA VAL A 725 -29.28 -24.57 3.94
C VAL A 725 -28.24 -24.41 2.82
N LEU A 726 -27.87 -25.52 2.16
CA LEU A 726 -26.98 -25.48 0.99
C LEU A 726 -27.56 -24.67 -0.18
N LYS A 727 -28.88 -24.80 -0.43
CA LYS A 727 -29.56 -24.03 -1.46
C LYS A 727 -29.60 -22.55 -1.13
N GLU A 728 -29.84 -22.18 0.12
CA GLU A 728 -29.85 -20.80 0.60
C GLU A 728 -28.47 -20.17 0.54
N ALA A 729 -27.41 -20.90 0.92
CA ALA A 729 -26.02 -20.46 0.79
C ALA A 729 -25.64 -20.17 -0.67
N ARG A 730 -26.02 -21.03 -1.60
CA ARG A 730 -25.79 -20.82 -3.04
C ARG A 730 -26.58 -19.63 -3.60
N SER A 731 -27.84 -19.48 -3.17
CA SER A 731 -28.70 -18.35 -3.59
C SER A 731 -28.17 -17.01 -3.08
N SER A 732 -27.67 -16.98 -1.85
CA SER A 732 -27.07 -15.77 -1.27
C SER A 732 -25.77 -15.37 -1.96
N ARG A 733 -24.95 -16.35 -2.36
CA ARG A 733 -23.75 -16.10 -3.19
C ARG A 733 -24.13 -15.44 -4.52
N ALA A 734 -25.22 -15.85 -5.14
CA ALA A 734 -25.72 -15.28 -6.38
C ALA A 734 -26.25 -13.84 -6.22
N LEU A 735 -26.61 -13.43 -4.99
CA LEU A 735 -27.09 -12.06 -4.70
C LEU A 735 -25.95 -11.01 -4.52
N TYR A 736 -24.72 -11.43 -4.21
CA TYR A 736 -23.60 -10.50 -4.00
C TYR A 736 -23.32 -9.58 -5.19
N PRO A 737 -23.26 -10.04 -6.45
CA PRO A 737 -23.10 -9.17 -7.60
C PRO A 737 -24.23 -8.13 -7.69
N SER A 738 -25.47 -8.54 -7.45
CA SER A 738 -26.65 -7.67 -7.51
C SER A 738 -26.65 -6.61 -6.40
N LEU A 739 -26.17 -6.94 -5.20
CA LEU A 739 -25.99 -5.95 -4.11
C LEU A 739 -24.89 -4.93 -4.45
N CYS A 740 -23.81 -5.37 -5.10
CA CYS A 740 -22.78 -4.49 -5.61
C CYS A 740 -23.30 -3.57 -6.74
N GLU A 741 -24.12 -4.08 -7.66
CA GLU A 741 -24.77 -3.29 -8.71
C GLU A 741 -25.77 -2.29 -8.14
N LEU A 742 -26.52 -2.63 -7.09
CA LEU A 742 -27.44 -1.70 -6.43
C LEU A 742 -26.69 -0.48 -5.87
N ALA A 743 -25.44 -0.66 -5.46
CA ALA A 743 -24.57 0.43 -5.06
C ALA A 743 -24.26 1.37 -6.24
N HIS A 744 -24.22 0.91 -7.47
CA HIS A 744 -23.98 1.72 -8.66
C HIS A 744 -25.23 2.39 -9.25
N VAL A 745 -26.40 1.74 -9.16
CA VAL A 745 -27.64 2.21 -9.79
C VAL A 745 -28.27 3.40 -9.07
N LEU A 746 -27.96 3.63 -7.80
CA LEU A 746 -28.54 4.74 -7.02
C LEU A 746 -27.72 6.06 -7.17
N SER A 747 -27.15 6.35 -8.32
CA SER A 747 -26.51 7.67 -8.55
C SER A 747 -27.57 8.78 -8.62
N VAL A 748 -27.53 9.63 -7.59
CA VAL A 748 -28.56 10.66 -7.31
C VAL A 748 -28.23 11.97 -8.02
N ASP A 749 -28.00 11.96 -9.34
CA ASP A 749 -27.54 13.17 -10.04
C ASP A 749 -28.66 14.20 -10.40
N GLY A 750 -29.92 13.82 -10.37
CA GLY A 750 -30.98 14.70 -10.85
C GLY A 750 -31.66 15.57 -9.78
N PRO A 751 -32.40 15.01 -8.79
CA PRO A 751 -33.27 15.79 -7.89
C PRO A 751 -32.51 16.63 -6.86
N VAL A 752 -31.38 16.12 -6.36
CA VAL A 752 -30.53 16.82 -5.38
C VAL A 752 -29.88 18.05 -6.00
N ARG A 753 -29.38 17.93 -7.21
CA ARG A 753 -28.77 19.03 -7.97
C ARG A 753 -29.76 20.14 -8.28
N GLN A 754 -30.99 19.80 -8.69
CA GLN A 754 -32.05 20.79 -8.93
C GLN A 754 -32.45 21.53 -7.63
N ARG A 755 -32.51 20.80 -6.50
CA ARG A 755 -32.86 21.41 -5.22
C ARG A 755 -31.77 22.34 -4.70
N LEU A 756 -30.51 21.97 -4.90
CA LEU A 756 -29.36 22.82 -4.54
C LEU A 756 -29.29 24.08 -5.41
N ASP A 757 -29.57 24.00 -6.69
CA ASP A 757 -29.68 25.17 -7.59
C ASP A 757 -30.80 26.13 -7.15
N SER A 758 -31.95 25.60 -6.74
CA SER A 758 -33.06 26.40 -6.16
C SER A 758 -32.65 27.09 -4.86
N LEU A 759 -32.03 26.35 -3.95
CA LEU A 759 -31.52 26.88 -2.67
C LEU A 759 -30.43 27.93 -2.88
N ALA A 760 -29.53 27.75 -3.84
CA ALA A 760 -28.51 28.75 -4.19
C ALA A 760 -29.16 30.06 -4.67
N GLY A 761 -30.25 29.96 -5.45
CA GLY A 761 -31.03 31.12 -5.86
C GLY A 761 -31.74 31.83 -4.72
N GLU A 762 -32.29 31.07 -3.77
CA GLU A 762 -32.98 31.65 -2.57
C GLU A 762 -31.98 32.32 -1.62
N LEU A 763 -30.81 31.70 -1.39
CA LEU A 763 -29.72 32.25 -0.57
C LEU A 763 -29.17 33.56 -1.17
N ALA A 764 -28.96 33.59 -2.49
CA ALA A 764 -28.50 34.81 -3.17
C ALA A 764 -29.50 35.96 -2.98
N LYS A 765 -30.82 35.70 -3.11
CA LYS A 765 -31.85 36.71 -2.88
C LYS A 765 -31.92 37.19 -1.42
N ALA A 766 -31.74 36.27 -0.46
CA ALA A 766 -31.71 36.63 0.94
C ALA A 766 -30.50 37.50 1.29
N ALA A 767 -29.33 37.12 0.78
CA ALA A 767 -28.08 37.88 0.97
C ALA A 767 -28.17 39.29 0.36
N ASP A 768 -28.72 39.44 -0.85
CA ASP A 768 -28.96 40.75 -1.49
C ASP A 768 -29.91 41.62 -0.66
N LYS A 769 -30.96 41.03 -0.09
CA LYS A 769 -31.92 41.74 0.78
C LYS A 769 -31.28 42.23 2.08
N GLU A 770 -30.47 41.41 2.75
CA GLU A 770 -29.76 41.81 3.98
C GLU A 770 -28.69 42.86 3.70
N LEU A 771 -27.95 42.76 2.57
CA LEU A 771 -27.02 43.78 2.15
C LEU A 771 -27.72 45.12 1.88
N GLN A 772 -28.90 45.11 1.25
CA GLN A 772 -29.68 46.35 1.03
C GLN A 772 -30.08 46.99 2.35
N VAL A 773 -30.52 46.20 3.35
CA VAL A 773 -30.86 46.71 4.69
C VAL A 773 -29.65 47.33 5.36
N ILE A 774 -28.46 46.74 5.24
CA ILE A 774 -27.23 47.29 5.80
C ILE A 774 -26.86 48.61 5.14
N VAL A 775 -26.92 48.67 3.80
CA VAL A 775 -26.62 49.89 3.04
C VAL A 775 -27.60 51.00 3.39
N ASP A 776 -28.91 50.72 3.48
CA ASP A 776 -29.93 51.69 3.85
C ASP A 776 -29.73 52.20 5.28
N SER A 777 -29.35 51.31 6.22
CA SER A 777 -28.99 51.66 7.60
C SER A 777 -27.76 52.56 7.66
N MET A 778 -26.72 52.27 6.90
CA MET A 778 -25.49 53.07 6.80
C MET A 778 -25.77 54.45 6.21
N VAL A 779 -26.61 54.53 5.17
CA VAL A 779 -27.04 55.82 4.56
C VAL A 779 -27.85 56.64 5.55
N SER A 780 -28.75 56.00 6.34
CA SER A 780 -29.53 56.69 7.38
C SER A 780 -28.61 57.23 8.46
N LEU A 781 -27.66 56.43 8.94
CA LEU A 781 -26.69 56.84 9.96
C LEU A 781 -25.79 58.00 9.48
N CYS A 782 -25.35 57.96 8.22
CA CYS A 782 -24.60 59.07 7.60
C CYS A 782 -25.43 60.34 7.54
N ARG A 783 -26.74 60.27 7.26
CA ARG A 783 -27.65 61.45 7.28
C ARG A 783 -27.86 62.02 8.68
N GLU A 784 -27.92 61.20 9.70
CA GLU A 784 -28.04 61.63 11.10
C GLU A 784 -26.75 62.28 11.62
N LEU A 785 -25.58 61.70 11.30
CA LEU A 785 -24.29 62.17 11.81
C LEU A 785 -23.75 63.38 11.07
N CYS A 786 -24.16 63.63 9.82
CA CYS A 786 -23.69 64.73 8.98
C CYS A 786 -24.88 65.49 8.32
N PRO A 787 -25.70 66.26 9.05
CA PRO A 787 -26.84 66.95 8.51
C PRO A 787 -26.53 68.03 7.43
N LEU A 788 -25.30 68.49 7.38
CA LEU A 788 -24.83 69.44 6.33
C LEU A 788 -24.53 68.76 4.97
N SER A 789 -24.53 67.42 4.90
CA SER A 789 -24.32 66.69 3.66
C SER A 789 -25.62 66.19 2.98
N SER A 790 -26.77 66.55 3.53
CA SER A 790 -28.08 66.11 3.04
C SER A 790 -28.38 66.58 1.59
N SER A 791 -27.91 67.77 1.19
CA SER A 791 -27.99 68.28 -0.17
C SER A 791 -27.00 67.53 -1.13
N SER A 792 -25.95 66.95 -0.63
CA SER A 792 -24.94 66.19 -1.38
C SER A 792 -25.35 64.70 -1.48
N ALA A 793 -26.12 64.21 -0.49
CA ALA A 793 -26.55 62.81 -0.47
C ALA A 793 -27.59 62.48 -1.59
N GLU A 794 -28.42 63.47 -2.00
CA GLU A 794 -29.31 63.26 -3.16
C GLU A 794 -28.56 63.18 -4.51
N ARG A 795 -27.34 63.74 -4.57
CA ARG A 795 -26.46 63.59 -5.76
C ARG A 795 -25.65 62.30 -5.76
N PHE A 796 -25.55 61.65 -4.63
CA PHE A 796 -24.80 60.37 -4.47
C PHE A 796 -25.68 59.15 -4.48
N THR A 797 -27.02 59.27 -4.45
CA THR A 797 -27.93 58.13 -4.56
C THR A 797 -27.77 57.27 -5.80
N PRO A 798 -27.53 57.80 -7.02
CA PRO A 798 -27.21 56.98 -8.19
C PRO A 798 -25.89 56.25 -8.11
N PRO A 799 -24.78 56.87 -7.62
CA PRO A 799 -23.52 56.14 -7.40
C PRO A 799 -23.60 55.07 -6.29
N LEU A 800 -24.40 55.29 -5.24
CA LEU A 800 -24.61 54.32 -4.14
C LEU A 800 -25.41 53.12 -4.63
N SER A 801 -26.42 53.29 -5.45
CA SER A 801 -27.11 52.16 -6.11
C SER A 801 -26.19 51.38 -7.02
N SER A 802 -25.30 52.06 -7.76
CA SER A 802 -24.29 51.42 -8.61
C SER A 802 -23.20 50.71 -7.77
N VAL A 803 -22.91 51.15 -6.55
CA VAL A 803 -22.03 50.48 -5.61
C VAL A 803 -22.74 49.26 -5.00
N SER A 804 -24.04 49.37 -4.71
CA SER A 804 -24.86 48.22 -4.30
C SER A 804 -24.86 47.11 -5.34
N ASP A 805 -24.97 47.44 -6.62
CA ASP A 805 -24.89 46.52 -7.74
C ASP A 805 -23.48 45.91 -7.90
N ARG A 806 -22.41 46.62 -7.50
CA ARG A 806 -21.03 46.12 -7.49
C ARG A 806 -20.67 45.31 -6.25
N VAL A 807 -21.35 45.50 -5.15
CA VAL A 807 -21.16 44.79 -3.87
C VAL A 807 -22.05 43.57 -3.78
N SER A 808 -23.06 43.41 -4.68
CA SER A 808 -23.86 42.20 -4.72
C SER A 808 -22.95 40.96 -4.86
N ILE A 809 -23.03 40.03 -3.94
CA ILE A 809 -22.29 38.76 -4.01
C ILE A 809 -22.69 38.07 -5.32
N PRO A 810 -21.75 37.80 -6.23
CA PRO A 810 -22.08 37.22 -7.51
C PRO A 810 -22.87 35.91 -7.30
N ARG A 811 -24.06 35.81 -7.84
CA ARG A 811 -24.88 34.59 -7.77
C ARG A 811 -24.10 33.37 -8.23
N SER A 812 -23.17 33.57 -9.17
CA SER A 812 -22.20 32.57 -9.60
C SER A 812 -21.29 32.09 -8.47
N ALA A 813 -20.81 32.93 -7.59
CA ALA A 813 -19.93 32.55 -6.49
C ALA A 813 -20.67 31.71 -5.42
N ILE A 814 -21.90 32.10 -5.06
CA ILE A 814 -22.74 31.31 -4.15
C ILE A 814 -23.10 29.97 -4.78
N ARG A 815 -23.47 29.98 -6.08
CA ARG A 815 -23.78 28.76 -6.81
C ARG A 815 -22.57 27.85 -6.88
N THR A 816 -21.39 28.37 -7.22
CA THR A 816 -20.14 27.59 -7.28
C THR A 816 -19.80 27.01 -5.91
N ALA A 817 -19.87 27.79 -4.83
CA ALA A 817 -19.60 27.31 -3.49
C ALA A 817 -20.59 26.22 -3.03
N LEU A 818 -21.88 26.36 -3.34
CA LEU A 818 -22.91 25.35 -3.03
C LEU A 818 -22.78 24.10 -3.92
N MET A 819 -22.51 24.28 -5.22
CA MET A 819 -22.45 23.15 -6.15
C MET A 819 -21.10 22.41 -6.08
N GLU A 820 -20.02 23.10 -5.79
CA GLU A 820 -18.69 22.45 -5.71
C GLU A 820 -18.39 21.89 -4.32
N ARG A 821 -18.86 22.50 -3.25
CA ARG A 821 -18.59 22.03 -1.88
C ARG A 821 -19.78 21.32 -1.25
N ALA A 822 -20.90 21.99 -1.10
CA ALA A 822 -22.06 21.42 -0.41
C ALA A 822 -22.67 20.25 -1.19
N ALA A 823 -22.74 20.32 -2.52
CA ALA A 823 -23.20 19.20 -3.33
C ALA A 823 -22.25 18.01 -3.27
N GLN A 824 -20.94 18.25 -3.26
CA GLN A 824 -19.94 17.18 -3.09
C GLN A 824 -20.03 16.56 -1.68
N ASP A 825 -20.24 17.36 -0.64
CA ASP A 825 -20.35 16.88 0.73
C ASP A 825 -21.65 16.09 0.95
N ILE A 826 -22.77 16.57 0.40
CA ILE A 826 -24.05 15.85 0.44
C ILE A 826 -23.97 14.55 -0.37
N HIS A 827 -23.39 14.58 -1.55
CA HIS A 827 -23.20 13.39 -2.37
C HIS A 827 -22.31 12.37 -1.65
N ARG A 828 -21.22 12.83 -1.04
CA ARG A 828 -20.34 11.99 -0.21
C ARG A 828 -21.06 11.36 0.96
N ALA A 829 -21.85 12.14 1.72
CA ALA A 829 -22.62 11.66 2.85
C ALA A 829 -23.69 10.63 2.43
N LEU A 830 -24.37 10.85 1.32
CA LEU A 830 -25.34 9.90 0.75
C LEU A 830 -24.67 8.60 0.29
N GLU A 831 -23.51 8.69 -0.35
CA GLU A 831 -22.71 7.51 -0.75
C GLU A 831 -22.21 6.74 0.47
N GLU A 832 -21.78 7.41 1.54
CA GLU A 832 -21.36 6.78 2.79
C GLU A 832 -22.52 6.03 3.46
N VAL A 833 -23.72 6.62 3.54
CA VAL A 833 -24.91 5.96 4.09
C VAL A 833 -25.29 4.75 3.26
N LYS A 834 -25.31 4.88 1.95
CA LYS A 834 -25.61 3.81 1.00
C LYS A 834 -24.62 2.64 1.16
N LEU A 835 -23.31 2.93 1.17
CA LEU A 835 -22.26 1.94 1.38
C LEU A 835 -22.35 1.26 2.76
N SER A 836 -22.66 2.03 3.80
CA SER A 836 -22.85 1.49 5.15
C SER A 836 -24.03 0.53 5.20
N VAL A 837 -25.15 0.85 4.54
CA VAL A 837 -26.35 -0.02 4.48
C VAL A 837 -26.06 -1.29 3.70
N VAL A 838 -25.44 -1.19 2.51
CA VAL A 838 -25.07 -2.36 1.68
C VAL A 838 -24.08 -3.27 2.43
N SER A 839 -23.06 -2.67 3.07
CA SER A 839 -22.08 -3.42 3.87
C SER A 839 -22.73 -4.10 5.08
N TYR A 840 -23.64 -3.44 5.77
CA TYR A 840 -24.39 -4.03 6.89
C TYR A 840 -25.23 -5.21 6.44
N LEU A 841 -25.99 -5.06 5.37
CA LEU A 841 -26.84 -6.13 4.82
C LEU A 841 -25.99 -7.33 4.37
N THR A 842 -24.90 -7.07 3.65
CA THR A 842 -24.00 -8.13 3.16
C THR A 842 -23.39 -8.89 4.34
N ASN A 843 -22.87 -8.19 5.35
CA ASN A 843 -22.29 -8.82 6.53
C ASN A 843 -23.33 -9.60 7.34
N SER A 844 -24.55 -9.07 7.49
CA SER A 844 -25.62 -9.74 8.22
C SER A 844 -26.04 -11.04 7.54
N ILE A 845 -26.18 -11.02 6.21
CA ILE A 845 -26.53 -12.20 5.41
C ILE A 845 -25.40 -13.25 5.48
N VAL A 846 -24.14 -12.83 5.33
CA VAL A 846 -22.98 -13.73 5.41
C VAL A 846 -22.86 -14.37 6.77
N ASP A 847 -22.95 -13.58 7.85
CA ASP A 847 -22.82 -14.10 9.21
C ASP A 847 -23.94 -15.10 9.56
N GLN A 848 -25.17 -14.82 9.14
CA GLN A 848 -26.30 -15.72 9.34
C GLN A 848 -26.09 -17.06 8.61
N ILE A 849 -25.71 -17.02 7.36
CA ILE A 849 -25.52 -18.24 6.55
C ILE A 849 -24.33 -19.06 7.06
N LEU A 850 -23.23 -18.40 7.46
CA LEU A 850 -22.09 -19.10 8.05
C LEU A 850 -22.46 -19.80 9.36
N GLN A 851 -23.29 -19.18 10.20
CA GLN A 851 -23.81 -19.80 11.43
C GLN A 851 -24.69 -21.02 11.13
N GLU A 852 -25.59 -20.92 10.16
CA GLU A 852 -26.46 -22.00 9.77
C GLU A 852 -25.68 -23.18 9.13
N LEU A 853 -24.72 -22.88 8.24
CA LEU A 853 -23.85 -23.90 7.65
C LEU A 853 -22.98 -24.61 8.70
N TYR A 854 -22.45 -23.85 9.68
CA TYR A 854 -21.63 -24.41 10.74
C TYR A 854 -22.47 -25.31 11.68
N ALA A 855 -23.66 -24.87 12.07
CA ALA A 855 -24.59 -25.67 12.88
C ALA A 855 -24.99 -26.97 12.17
N THR A 856 -25.31 -26.90 10.87
CA THR A 856 -25.64 -28.05 10.03
C THR A 856 -24.45 -29.01 9.90
N HIS A 857 -23.26 -28.50 9.64
CA HIS A 857 -22.02 -29.29 9.58
C HIS A 857 -21.77 -30.04 10.89
N LYS A 858 -21.93 -29.38 12.03
CA LYS A 858 -21.72 -29.95 13.35
C LYS A 858 -22.74 -31.07 13.65
N ALA A 859 -24.03 -30.86 13.33
CA ALA A 859 -25.09 -31.86 13.49
C ALA A 859 -24.82 -33.12 12.64
N LEU A 860 -24.48 -32.94 11.36
CA LEU A 860 -24.17 -34.03 10.46
C LEU A 860 -22.88 -34.78 10.85
N THR A 861 -21.85 -34.08 11.37
CA THR A 861 -20.61 -34.68 11.86
C THR A 861 -20.90 -35.62 13.06
N GLN A 862 -21.80 -35.21 13.96
CA GLN A 862 -22.20 -36.05 15.09
C GLN A 862 -22.90 -37.33 14.62
N GLN A 863 -23.77 -37.24 13.62
CA GLN A 863 -24.42 -38.42 13.03
C GLN A 863 -23.43 -39.38 12.34
N VAL A 864 -22.51 -38.85 11.55
CA VAL A 864 -21.46 -39.65 10.90
C VAL A 864 -20.58 -40.33 11.95
N SER A 865 -20.29 -39.66 13.06
CA SER A 865 -19.49 -40.21 14.16
C SER A 865 -20.25 -41.28 14.93
N GLN A 866 -21.58 -41.14 15.08
CA GLN A 866 -22.42 -42.19 15.67
C GLN A 866 -22.53 -43.43 14.79
N LEU A 867 -22.67 -43.27 13.47
CA LEU A 867 -22.65 -44.38 12.52
C LEU A 867 -21.31 -45.13 12.51
N LYS A 868 -20.20 -44.45 12.56
CA LYS A 868 -18.84 -45.06 12.68
C LYS A 868 -18.67 -45.83 13.99
N ARG A 869 -19.35 -45.44 15.08
CA ARG A 869 -19.33 -46.17 16.36
C ARG A 869 -20.23 -47.42 16.35
N MET A 870 -21.29 -47.42 15.57
CA MET A 870 -22.18 -48.55 15.42
C MET A 870 -21.60 -49.65 14.51
N ASP A 871 -20.83 -49.29 13.48
CA ASP A 871 -20.11 -50.22 12.61
C ASP A 871 -18.83 -50.81 13.25
N GLY A 872 -18.33 -50.22 14.36
CA GLY A 872 -17.10 -50.65 15.03
C GLY A 872 -17.24 -51.75 16.09
N THR A 873 -18.43 -52.45 16.22
CA THR A 873 -18.66 -53.51 17.21
C THR A 873 -18.52 -54.94 16.68
N CYS A 874 -17.84 -55.17 15.56
CA CYS A 874 -17.39 -56.51 15.15
C CYS A 874 -16.04 -56.39 14.44
N GLU A 875 -14.96 -56.74 15.14
CA GLU A 875 -13.81 -57.58 14.80
C GLU A 875 -12.53 -57.16 15.51
N ASP A 876 -12.15 -58.01 16.43
CA ASP A 876 -10.76 -58.12 16.91
C ASP A 876 -9.88 -58.70 15.79
N GLY A 877 -8.70 -58.12 15.61
CA GLY A 877 -7.66 -58.82 14.87
C GLY A 877 -6.66 -57.96 14.13
N THR A 878 -5.55 -57.68 14.83
CA THR A 878 -4.16 -57.56 14.29
C THR A 878 -3.88 -56.86 12.96
N GLY A 879 -3.14 -55.78 13.07
CA GLY A 879 -1.97 -55.59 12.19
C GLY A 879 -2.03 -54.55 11.11
N GLN A 880 -1.10 -53.61 11.26
CA GLN A 880 -0.54 -52.74 10.25
C GLN A 880 -1.15 -51.32 10.10
N ARG A 881 -0.49 -50.37 10.80
CA ARG A 881 -0.56 -48.95 10.51
C ARG A 881 -0.04 -48.66 9.11
N SER A 882 -0.93 -48.32 8.18
CA SER A 882 -0.57 -47.55 6.99
C SER A 882 -0.98 -46.11 7.23
N HIS A 883 -0.01 -45.23 7.29
CA HIS A 883 -0.22 -43.78 7.29
C HIS A 883 -0.97 -43.38 6.01
N ARG A 884 -2.25 -43.16 6.10
CA ARG A 884 -2.97 -42.25 5.20
C ARG A 884 -3.15 -40.93 5.95
N ASN A 885 -2.41 -39.92 5.53
CA ASN A 885 -2.66 -38.53 5.86
C ASN A 885 -4.04 -38.15 5.30
N SER A 886 -5.09 -38.38 6.06
CA SER A 886 -6.33 -37.63 5.91
C SER A 886 -6.20 -36.45 6.88
N LEU A 887 -6.08 -35.24 6.34
CA LEU A 887 -6.26 -33.98 7.07
C LEU A 887 -7.69 -33.93 7.60
N GLU A 888 -7.97 -34.63 8.68
CA GLU A 888 -9.12 -34.35 9.54
C GLU A 888 -8.80 -33.10 10.34
N ILE A 889 -9.27 -31.94 9.86
CA ILE A 889 -9.32 -30.74 10.68
C ILE A 889 -10.36 -31.04 11.78
N THR A 890 -9.91 -31.02 13.03
CA THR A 890 -10.76 -31.25 14.21
C THR A 890 -11.76 -30.09 14.37
N ASP A 891 -12.89 -30.36 15.09
CA ASP A 891 -13.90 -29.33 15.40
C ASP A 891 -13.28 -28.09 16.11
N GLU A 892 -12.19 -28.26 16.84
CA GLU A 892 -11.42 -27.18 17.44
C GLU A 892 -10.71 -26.29 16.39
N GLU A 893 -10.24 -26.85 15.29
CA GLU A 893 -9.60 -26.07 14.20
C GLU A 893 -10.63 -25.26 13.39
N LEU A 894 -11.87 -25.72 13.28
CA LEU A 894 -12.96 -24.97 12.63
C LEU A 894 -13.48 -23.85 13.54
N GLY A 895 -13.63 -24.10 14.85
CA GLY A 895 -13.96 -23.09 15.85
C GLY A 895 -12.90 -21.99 15.95
N THR A 896 -11.63 -22.39 16.05
CA THR A 896 -10.48 -21.46 16.02
C THR A 896 -10.35 -20.74 14.68
N SER A 897 -10.73 -21.37 13.56
CA SER A 897 -10.72 -20.70 12.25
C SER A 897 -11.78 -19.60 12.15
N ILE A 898 -12.99 -19.80 12.67
CA ILE A 898 -14.07 -18.78 12.65
C ILE A 898 -13.75 -17.66 13.66
N ASP A 899 -13.29 -18.00 14.85
CA ASP A 899 -12.84 -17.02 15.84
C ASP A 899 -11.59 -16.29 15.37
N THR A 900 -10.66 -16.96 14.68
CA THR A 900 -9.47 -16.36 14.08
C THR A 900 -9.83 -15.45 12.91
N ILE A 901 -10.88 -15.75 12.16
CA ILE A 901 -11.41 -14.88 11.11
C ILE A 901 -12.02 -13.61 11.73
N ALA A 902 -12.76 -13.74 12.82
CA ALA A 902 -13.28 -12.59 13.58
C ALA A 902 -12.15 -11.75 14.20
N ILE A 903 -11.11 -12.39 14.75
CA ILE A 903 -9.93 -11.75 15.32
C ILE A 903 -9.03 -11.17 14.21
N LYS A 904 -8.85 -11.85 13.08
CA LYS A 904 -8.15 -11.31 11.90
C LYS A 904 -8.91 -10.16 11.26
N LYS A 905 -10.24 -10.17 11.25
CA LYS A 905 -11.05 -8.98 10.90
C LYS A 905 -10.72 -7.79 11.80
N ARG A 906 -10.52 -8.00 13.11
CA ARG A 906 -10.16 -6.94 14.07
C ARG A 906 -8.71 -6.50 13.92
N SER A 907 -7.76 -7.42 13.74
CA SER A 907 -6.33 -7.14 13.62
C SER A 907 -5.93 -6.61 12.23
N SER A 908 -6.60 -7.02 11.16
CA SER A 908 -6.34 -6.48 9.83
C SER A 908 -6.91 -5.07 9.64
N ARG A 909 -8.03 -4.74 10.31
CA ARG A 909 -8.54 -3.36 10.39
C ARG A 909 -7.52 -2.42 11.04
N THR A 910 -6.84 -2.86 12.10
CA THR A 910 -5.81 -2.07 12.80
C THR A 910 -4.47 -2.02 12.08
N ARG A 911 -4.06 -3.07 11.38
CA ARG A 911 -2.78 -3.12 10.65
C ARG A 911 -2.82 -2.38 9.30
N ARG A 912 -3.97 -2.29 8.63
CA ARG A 912 -4.10 -1.64 7.31
C ARG A 912 -4.42 -0.14 7.36
N ILE A 913 -4.89 0.37 8.48
CA ILE A 913 -5.05 1.83 8.70
C ILE A 913 -3.69 2.52 8.91
N ARG A 914 -2.63 1.77 9.26
CA ARG A 914 -1.28 2.30 9.51
C ARG A 914 -0.45 2.77 8.29
N PRO A 915 -0.55 2.26 7.07
CA PRO A 915 0.41 2.64 6.04
C PRO A 915 0.22 4.02 5.43
N VAL A 916 -0.96 4.62 5.55
CA VAL A 916 -1.26 5.88 4.84
C VAL A 916 -0.81 7.13 5.60
N SER A 917 -0.59 7.04 6.91
CA SER A 917 -0.20 8.21 7.72
C SER A 917 1.33 8.45 7.84
N THR A 918 2.16 7.57 7.27
CA THR A 918 3.63 7.69 7.34
C THR A 918 4.27 8.19 6.04
N ARG A 919 3.46 8.60 5.04
CA ARG A 919 3.97 9.28 3.85
C ARG A 919 3.58 10.77 3.90
N LEU A 920 4.16 11.48 4.82
CA LEU A 920 4.46 12.92 4.76
C LEU A 920 5.77 13.15 5.45
#